data_420deabc5274c20156b0488863c2a737
#
_entry.id   420deabc5274c20156b0488863c2a737
#
_cell.length_a   1.000
_cell.length_b   1.000
_cell.length_c   1.000
_cell.angle_alpha   90.00
_cell.angle_beta   90.00
_cell.angle_gamma   90.00
#
_symmetry.space_group_name_H-M   'P 1'
#
loop_
_entity.id
_entity.type
_entity.pdbx_description
1 polymer ?
#
loop_
_entity_poly.entity_id
_entity_poly.type
_entity_poly.pdbx_seq_one_letter_code
_entity_poly.pdbx_strand_id
1 'polypeptide(L)'
;MKKILWVMCVLLVGMTAHAVESNDTVISKSLDGVTVTSSFYHNSSPMLGTMVDAKTIFSQNYGQEPSWLFANMPSIFAFSDNGTEFGYGYFRIRGLDQTRINVTLDGMPWNEAEDFGCYFANSPDIMADASMIDVGRGTSTYNPGTASYGGSINISSVDLLKNTDSYAEFGGGSFYSFKTSANINTGLMGKWALHVRATHSQTDGYREHSSNNSHSLGLKLGYFINDRNSIDLLSITGYHRNGQGYIGVPMEELSKNRKMNGCSELETDNFFQTVNKITYNAKFGSNFQFTSSLYWNMLLGEYRFDLDNYMLRVCDEEIHTGMLYNYGLKQHMYGGNAAARYFTEDASITFGTNIYKFEREHYLDDRNIDKACNITPDEYYDNRGHKMDYELFVNAKKLFGNFTLSANVQYRGVNFWYRDLMNPNVDFNEDTKWNFINFGADASYKIGKHNEVYVKYARAHREPTRTDMFGGNEWYPGELTTTDAEVSNDIELGWNIATKRLNANLNLFGMFFENERSLTGTIGLNGLPEHEKADNSHRMGIELYFDYNPFAQLHLINNSSYSNNKVKTETYGKKSHVLTPGCIFNQAVEWRDKMWSLGIEYKYRSHMYLDMDNIERVPDLWQLNVYGTLKVSNFVISAHVKNITNRDNIQTGVLSNTGKPLYMADAPTNFFVSVKYTF
;
A
#
# COMPACT_ATOMS: atom_id res chain seq x y z
N MET A 1 20.04 -13.71 19.19
CA MET A 1 18.93 -13.07 19.88
C MET A 1 19.30 -12.49 21.25
N LYS A 2 19.77 -13.23 22.26
CA LYS A 2 20.15 -12.66 23.57
C LYS A 2 21.23 -11.57 23.51
N LYS A 3 22.15 -11.57 22.56
CA LYS A 3 23.21 -10.55 22.42
C LYS A 3 22.70 -9.24 21.80
N ILE A 4 21.64 -9.25 20.98
CA ILE A 4 21.05 -8.05 20.38
C ILE A 4 20.20 -7.31 21.41
N LEU A 5 19.48 -8.04 22.26
CA LEU A 5 18.73 -7.46 23.38
C LEU A 5 19.65 -6.73 24.39
N TRP A 6 20.85 -7.26 24.60
CA TRP A 6 21.85 -6.63 25.46
C TRP A 6 22.44 -5.34 24.87
N VAL A 7 22.63 -5.28 23.54
CA VAL A 7 23.07 -4.06 22.87
C VAL A 7 22.01 -2.97 22.90
N MET A 8 20.74 -3.33 22.77
CA MET A 8 19.63 -2.37 22.92
C MET A 8 19.49 -1.86 24.37
N CYS A 9 19.65 -2.71 25.37
CA CYS A 9 19.65 -2.29 26.78
C CYS A 9 20.86 -1.44 27.16
N VAL A 10 22.05 -1.71 26.61
CA VAL A 10 23.27 -0.93 26.89
C VAL A 10 23.22 0.45 26.22
N LEU A 11 22.55 0.60 25.06
CA LEU A 11 22.32 1.90 24.43
C LEU A 11 21.28 2.75 25.19
N LEU A 12 20.34 2.13 25.88
CA LEU A 12 19.34 2.84 26.71
C LEU A 12 19.88 3.28 28.07
N VAL A 13 20.87 2.62 28.61
CA VAL A 13 21.46 2.95 29.93
C VAL A 13 22.65 3.92 29.82
N GLY A 14 23.23 4.09 28.64
CA GLY A 14 24.41 4.95 28.41
C GLY A 14 24.13 6.42 28.10
N MET A 15 22.86 6.82 27.91
CA MET A 15 22.50 8.21 27.62
C MET A 15 21.83 8.89 28.80
N THR A 16 22.54 9.07 29.88
CA THR A 16 22.25 10.20 30.77
C THR A 16 22.80 11.45 30.11
N ALA A 17 22.01 12.01 29.19
CA ALA A 17 22.29 13.34 28.68
C ALA A 17 22.18 14.34 29.81
N HIS A 18 23.27 14.94 30.22
CA HIS A 18 23.23 16.16 31.00
C HIS A 18 22.60 17.23 30.12
N ALA A 19 21.38 17.63 30.45
CA ALA A 19 20.79 18.85 29.94
C ALA A 19 21.65 20.00 30.46
N VAL A 20 22.51 20.49 29.61
CA VAL A 20 23.14 21.83 29.81
C VAL A 20 22.05 22.81 29.44
N GLU A 21 21.50 23.50 30.44
CA GLU A 21 20.73 24.72 30.20
C GLU A 21 21.65 25.75 29.50
N SER A 22 21.61 25.78 28.18
CA SER A 22 22.12 26.90 27.42
C SER A 22 20.95 27.85 27.14
N ASN A 23 20.96 29.00 27.82
CA ASN A 23 20.17 30.17 27.49
C ASN A 23 20.65 30.76 26.13
N ASP A 24 20.58 29.99 25.08
CA ASP A 24 20.73 30.50 23.73
C ASP A 24 19.35 30.54 23.07
N THR A 25 18.89 31.75 22.85
CA THR A 25 17.75 32.01 21.97
C THR A 25 18.00 31.30 20.64
N VAL A 26 17.31 30.17 20.47
CA VAL A 26 17.26 29.45 19.20
C VAL A 26 16.60 30.40 18.22
N ILE A 27 17.40 31.06 17.42
CA ILE A 27 16.94 31.75 16.22
C ILE A 27 16.47 30.64 15.30
N SER A 28 15.18 30.35 15.30
CA SER A 28 14.54 29.52 14.28
C SER A 28 14.61 30.28 12.96
N LYS A 29 15.75 30.17 12.27
CA LYS A 29 15.79 30.47 10.84
C LYS A 29 14.93 29.41 10.17
N SER A 30 13.71 29.77 9.79
CA SER A 30 12.93 28.94 8.88
C SER A 30 13.73 28.84 7.58
N LEU A 31 14.33 27.68 7.36
CA LEU A 31 14.93 27.32 6.09
C LEU A 31 13.79 27.05 5.09
N ASP A 32 13.13 28.08 4.59
CA ASP A 32 12.05 27.98 3.58
C ASP A 32 12.51 27.35 2.25
N GLY A 33 13.73 26.82 2.21
CA GLY A 33 14.41 26.42 1.00
C GLY A 33 14.47 24.93 0.66
N VAL A 34 14.43 24.03 1.63
CA VAL A 34 14.93 22.66 1.41
C VAL A 34 13.87 21.55 1.51
N THR A 35 12.64 21.86 1.80
CA THR A 35 11.54 20.88 1.78
C THR A 35 11.10 20.55 0.34
N VAL A 36 12.00 19.97 -0.46
CA VAL A 36 11.78 19.85 -1.91
C VAL A 36 11.27 18.49 -2.33
N THR A 37 11.63 17.42 -1.65
CA THR A 37 11.32 16.05 -2.12
C THR A 37 9.84 15.70 -2.06
N SER A 38 9.15 16.04 -1.00
CA SER A 38 7.73 15.74 -0.89
C SER A 38 6.85 16.56 -1.82
N SER A 39 7.22 17.84 -2.03
CA SER A 39 6.39 18.73 -2.85
C SER A 39 6.49 18.50 -4.36
N PHE A 40 7.54 17.82 -4.85
CA PHE A 40 7.71 17.53 -6.28
C PHE A 40 6.65 16.56 -6.80
N TYR A 41 6.33 15.55 -6.01
CA TYR A 41 5.41 14.49 -6.39
C TYR A 41 3.97 14.72 -5.92
N HIS A 42 3.75 15.67 -4.99
CA HIS A 42 2.42 15.95 -4.42
C HIS A 42 1.68 17.13 -5.05
N ASN A 43 2.34 17.96 -5.86
CA ASN A 43 1.71 19.15 -6.44
C ASN A 43 1.00 18.91 -7.78
N SER A 44 0.75 17.69 -8.13
CA SER A 44 0.33 17.36 -9.48
C SER A 44 -1.16 17.48 -9.74
N SER A 45 -2.02 17.14 -8.83
CA SER A 45 -3.46 17.43 -8.94
C SER A 45 -4.08 17.57 -7.56
N PRO A 46 -4.49 18.75 -7.14
CA PRO A 46 -5.15 18.95 -5.84
C PRO A 46 -6.57 18.38 -5.78
N MET A 47 -7.03 17.74 -6.87
CA MET A 47 -8.46 17.54 -7.06
C MET A 47 -9.00 16.20 -6.57
N LEU A 48 -8.18 15.14 -6.48
CA LEU A 48 -8.65 13.79 -6.18
C LEU A 48 -7.81 13.02 -5.15
N GLY A 49 -6.80 13.65 -4.59
CA GLY A 49 -5.97 13.09 -3.52
C GLY A 49 -6.57 13.34 -2.14
N THR A 50 -6.49 12.35 -1.28
CA THR A 50 -6.65 12.54 0.16
C THR A 50 -5.25 12.58 0.77
N MET A 51 -4.84 13.75 1.25
CA MET A 51 -3.55 13.92 1.91
C MET A 51 -3.71 13.64 3.41
N VAL A 52 -2.88 12.74 3.93
CA VAL A 52 -2.75 12.46 5.36
C VAL A 52 -1.41 13.03 5.82
N ASP A 53 -1.44 14.04 6.65
CA ASP A 53 -0.25 14.71 7.15
C ASP A 53 0.41 13.95 8.31
N ALA A 54 1.65 14.31 8.64
CA ALA A 54 2.42 13.70 9.71
C ALA A 54 1.70 13.69 11.07
N LYS A 55 0.93 14.72 11.38
CA LYS A 55 0.20 14.81 12.65
C LYS A 55 -0.93 13.79 12.71
N THR A 56 -1.64 13.63 11.61
CA THR A 56 -2.71 12.63 11.48
C THR A 56 -2.13 11.22 11.51
N ILE A 57 -1.03 10.97 10.77
CA ILE A 57 -0.30 9.70 10.80
C ILE A 57 0.13 9.40 12.24
N PHE A 58 0.79 10.33 12.93
CA PHE A 58 1.27 10.16 14.31
C PHE A 58 0.14 9.80 15.28
N SER A 59 -1.05 10.38 15.11
CA SER A 59 -2.19 10.15 16.00
C SER A 59 -2.94 8.86 15.69
N GLN A 60 -2.92 8.39 14.45
CA GLN A 60 -3.68 7.21 14.00
C GLN A 60 -2.81 5.95 13.84
N ASN A 61 -1.48 6.11 13.76
CA ASN A 61 -0.56 4.98 13.65
C ASN A 61 -0.29 4.37 15.03
N TYR A 62 -0.80 3.15 15.27
CA TYR A 62 -0.47 2.30 16.42
C TYR A 62 0.31 1.04 16.02
N GLY A 63 0.77 0.96 14.74
CA GLY A 63 1.53 -0.14 14.18
C GLY A 63 0.72 -1.09 13.31
N GLN A 64 -0.54 -0.72 13.03
CA GLN A 64 -1.35 -1.44 12.05
C GLN A 64 -0.72 -1.35 10.65
N GLU A 65 -1.04 -2.31 9.82
CA GLU A 65 -0.63 -2.32 8.43
C GLU A 65 -1.30 -1.14 7.69
N PRO A 66 -0.61 -0.45 6.76
CA PRO A 66 -1.06 0.78 6.11
C PRO A 66 -2.44 0.72 5.44
N SER A 67 -2.86 -0.44 4.92
CA SER A 67 -4.16 -0.63 4.27
C SER A 67 -5.33 -0.17 5.15
N TRP A 68 -5.20 -0.32 6.47
CA TRP A 68 -6.23 0.07 7.43
C TRP A 68 -6.35 1.58 7.59
N LEU A 69 -5.26 2.33 7.39
CA LEU A 69 -5.32 3.79 7.31
C LEU A 69 -6.04 4.24 6.04
N PHE A 70 -5.76 3.58 4.91
CA PHE A 70 -6.38 3.91 3.62
C PHE A 70 -7.87 3.57 3.60
N ALA A 71 -8.30 2.53 4.33
CA ALA A 71 -9.71 2.12 4.44
C ALA A 71 -10.61 3.18 5.11
N ASN A 72 -10.04 4.26 5.65
CA ASN A 72 -10.77 5.42 6.13
C ASN A 72 -11.04 6.48 5.04
N MET A 73 -10.84 6.13 3.77
CA MET A 73 -11.08 7.02 2.61
C MET A 73 -12.21 6.48 1.72
N PRO A 74 -12.88 7.34 0.92
CA PRO A 74 -13.96 6.88 0.04
C PRO A 74 -13.51 5.82 -0.95
N SER A 75 -14.37 4.85 -1.23
CA SER A 75 -14.14 3.76 -2.19
C SER A 75 -12.98 2.83 -1.86
N ILE A 76 -12.47 2.85 -0.63
CA ILE A 76 -11.38 1.96 -0.19
C ILE A 76 -11.88 1.04 0.92
N PHE A 77 -11.57 -0.24 0.81
CA PHE A 77 -11.71 -1.19 1.91
C PHE A 77 -10.46 -2.05 2.03
N ALA A 78 -10.19 -2.51 3.25
CA ALA A 78 -9.07 -3.38 3.58
C ALA A 78 -9.55 -4.70 4.18
N PHE A 79 -8.71 -5.71 4.08
CA PHE A 79 -8.86 -7.02 4.69
C PHE A 79 -7.48 -7.62 4.99
N SER A 80 -7.40 -8.68 5.78
CA SER A 80 -6.14 -9.32 6.15
C SER A 80 -6.26 -10.84 6.18
N ASP A 81 -5.14 -11.53 6.03
CA ASP A 81 -5.11 -12.98 6.09
C ASP A 81 -5.39 -13.53 7.49
N ASN A 82 -4.97 -12.82 8.52
CA ASN A 82 -5.06 -13.28 9.90
C ASN A 82 -6.29 -12.77 10.69
N GLY A 83 -7.14 -11.96 10.05
CA GLY A 83 -8.32 -11.37 10.68
C GLY A 83 -8.02 -10.24 11.67
N THR A 84 -6.77 -9.71 11.71
CA THR A 84 -6.37 -8.56 12.53
C THR A 84 -5.77 -7.45 11.67
N GLU A 85 -5.42 -6.32 12.27
CA GLU A 85 -4.82 -5.21 11.56
C GLU A 85 -3.27 -5.27 11.53
N PHE A 86 -2.67 -6.38 11.96
CA PHE A 86 -1.22 -6.62 11.95
C PHE A 86 -0.88 -7.79 11.00
N GLY A 87 0.27 -7.73 10.34
CA GLY A 87 0.70 -8.73 9.36
C GLY A 87 0.30 -8.36 7.93
N TYR A 88 -0.09 -9.35 7.11
CA TYR A 88 -0.53 -9.10 5.74
C TYR A 88 -1.88 -8.42 5.70
N GLY A 89 -1.89 -7.18 5.20
CA GLY A 89 -3.06 -6.40 4.89
C GLY A 89 -3.15 -6.11 3.40
N TYR A 90 -4.37 -6.15 2.90
CA TYR A 90 -4.70 -5.89 1.50
C TYR A 90 -5.75 -4.80 1.43
N PHE A 91 -5.74 -4.05 0.34
CA PHE A 91 -6.74 -3.02 0.09
C PHE A 91 -7.19 -3.02 -1.37
N ARG A 92 -8.36 -2.45 -1.59
CA ARG A 92 -8.91 -2.21 -2.93
C ARG A 92 -9.40 -0.79 -3.03
N ILE A 93 -9.12 -0.14 -4.16
CA ILE A 93 -9.62 1.20 -4.50
C ILE A 93 -10.61 1.06 -5.63
N ARG A 94 -11.88 1.46 -5.43
CA ARG A 94 -12.96 1.29 -6.42
C ARG A 94 -13.09 -0.15 -6.93
N GLY A 95 -12.79 -1.14 -6.07
CA GLY A 95 -12.79 -2.55 -6.39
C GLY A 95 -11.56 -3.06 -7.15
N LEU A 96 -10.64 -2.20 -7.55
CA LEU A 96 -9.35 -2.58 -8.12
C LEU A 96 -8.40 -3.00 -6.99
N ASP A 97 -7.74 -4.12 -7.17
CA ASP A 97 -6.76 -4.65 -6.21
C ASP A 97 -5.44 -3.86 -6.24
N GLN A 98 -4.58 -4.12 -5.28
CA GLN A 98 -3.33 -3.38 -5.11
C GLN A 98 -2.33 -3.55 -6.27
N THR A 99 -2.47 -4.58 -7.12
CA THR A 99 -1.64 -4.74 -8.31
C THR A 99 -1.93 -3.67 -9.38
N ARG A 100 -3.04 -2.95 -9.24
CA ARG A 100 -3.48 -1.86 -10.12
C ARG A 100 -3.34 -0.48 -9.49
N ILE A 101 -2.70 -0.43 -8.31
CA ILE A 101 -2.47 0.81 -7.55
C ILE A 101 -0.98 1.10 -7.54
N ASN A 102 -0.60 2.26 -8.04
CA ASN A 102 0.79 2.69 -8.05
C ASN A 102 1.21 3.18 -6.66
N VAL A 103 2.19 2.53 -6.05
CA VAL A 103 2.75 2.93 -4.76
C VAL A 103 4.16 3.45 -4.95
N THR A 104 4.44 4.64 -4.40
CA THR A 104 5.80 5.23 -4.45
C THR A 104 6.26 5.67 -3.07
N LEU A 105 7.57 5.60 -2.84
CA LEU A 105 8.26 6.17 -1.70
C LEU A 105 9.20 7.27 -2.18
N ASP A 106 8.92 8.54 -1.84
CA ASP A 106 9.66 9.71 -2.35
C ASP A 106 9.86 9.66 -3.88
N GLY A 107 8.84 9.21 -4.63
CA GLY A 107 8.86 9.07 -6.08
C GLY A 107 9.62 7.86 -6.62
N MET A 108 10.16 6.99 -5.79
CA MET A 108 10.67 5.68 -6.19
C MET A 108 9.51 4.69 -6.28
N PRO A 109 9.34 3.93 -7.37
CA PRO A 109 8.36 2.85 -7.46
C PRO A 109 8.59 1.81 -6.35
N TRP A 110 7.53 1.42 -5.65
CA TRP A 110 7.59 0.42 -4.57
C TRP A 110 6.89 -0.88 -4.91
N ASN A 111 5.99 -0.87 -5.88
CA ASN A 111 5.35 -2.11 -6.34
C ASN A 111 6.41 -3.10 -6.83
N GLU A 112 6.14 -4.38 -6.61
CA GLU A 112 6.87 -5.47 -7.25
C GLU A 112 6.81 -5.33 -8.76
N ALA A 113 7.92 -5.57 -9.46
CA ALA A 113 7.97 -5.26 -10.88
C ALA A 113 7.32 -6.33 -11.78
N GLU A 114 7.15 -7.57 -11.30
CA GLU A 114 6.54 -8.67 -12.06
C GLU A 114 5.04 -8.79 -11.81
N ASP A 115 4.61 -8.80 -10.54
CA ASP A 115 3.22 -9.00 -10.15
C ASP A 115 2.49 -7.69 -9.79
N PHE A 116 3.22 -6.57 -9.71
CA PHE A 116 2.75 -5.23 -9.30
C PHE A 116 2.14 -5.14 -7.91
N GLY A 117 2.23 -6.18 -7.10
CA GLY A 117 1.81 -6.14 -5.71
C GLY A 117 2.61 -5.14 -4.88
N CYS A 118 2.04 -4.66 -3.80
CA CYS A 118 2.74 -3.89 -2.78
C CYS A 118 2.43 -4.49 -1.42
N TYR A 119 3.44 -5.13 -0.84
CA TYR A 119 3.30 -5.85 0.43
C TYR A 119 3.96 -5.05 1.55
N PHE A 120 3.17 -4.20 2.21
CA PHE A 120 3.67 -3.37 3.32
C PHE A 120 4.15 -4.20 4.51
N ALA A 121 3.72 -5.46 4.62
CA ALA A 121 4.22 -6.41 5.61
C ALA A 121 5.75 -6.57 5.55
N ASN A 122 6.36 -6.41 4.37
CA ASN A 122 7.81 -6.45 4.18
C ASN A 122 8.54 -5.23 4.78
N SER A 123 7.80 -4.15 5.08
CA SER A 123 8.33 -2.91 5.69
C SER A 123 7.46 -2.49 6.88
N PRO A 124 7.44 -3.29 7.97
CA PRO A 124 6.55 -3.07 9.11
C PRO A 124 6.71 -1.67 9.70
N ASP A 125 5.58 -1.05 10.11
CA ASP A 125 5.52 0.29 10.70
C ASP A 125 6.10 1.40 9.80
N ILE A 126 6.03 1.24 8.46
CA ILE A 126 6.51 2.23 7.48
C ILE A 126 5.86 3.61 7.69
N MET A 127 4.64 3.66 8.25
CA MET A 127 3.94 4.90 8.54
C MET A 127 4.68 5.77 9.55
N ALA A 128 5.46 5.19 10.44
CA ALA A 128 6.29 5.94 11.39
C ALA A 128 7.47 6.67 10.73
N ASP A 129 7.86 6.26 9.50
CA ASP A 129 8.87 6.93 8.68
C ASP A 129 8.26 7.92 7.68
N ALA A 130 6.93 8.12 7.69
CA ALA A 130 6.24 8.97 6.74
C ALA A 130 5.94 10.36 7.31
N SER A 131 6.16 11.40 6.52
CA SER A 131 5.74 12.77 6.80
C SER A 131 4.42 13.13 6.15
N MET A 132 4.06 12.47 5.06
CA MET A 132 2.83 12.68 4.33
C MET A 132 2.51 11.44 3.47
N ILE A 133 1.23 11.16 3.32
CA ILE A 133 0.73 10.16 2.40
C ILE A 133 -0.32 10.83 1.53
N ASP A 134 -0.17 10.70 0.22
CA ASP A 134 -1.15 11.17 -0.75
C ASP A 134 -1.78 9.95 -1.44
N VAL A 135 -3.08 9.80 -1.27
CA VAL A 135 -3.86 8.70 -1.85
C VAL A 135 -4.74 9.26 -2.95
N GLY A 136 -4.34 8.99 -4.19
CA GLY A 136 -5.11 9.31 -5.39
C GLY A 136 -6.04 8.17 -5.77
N ARG A 137 -7.30 8.49 -6.07
CA ARG A 137 -8.26 7.54 -6.61
C ARG A 137 -8.40 7.77 -8.12
N GLY A 138 -8.56 6.67 -8.87
CA GLY A 138 -8.65 6.70 -10.32
C GLY A 138 -7.32 6.84 -11.06
N THR A 139 -7.41 6.90 -12.38
CA THR A 139 -6.24 6.95 -13.27
C THR A 139 -5.49 8.27 -13.14
N SER A 140 -4.17 8.20 -13.06
CA SER A 140 -3.30 9.38 -13.02
C SER A 140 -1.97 9.09 -13.70
N THR A 141 -1.40 10.08 -14.34
CA THR A 141 -0.10 10.01 -15.00
C THR A 141 0.88 11.07 -14.47
N TYR A 142 0.55 11.67 -13.32
CA TYR A 142 1.36 12.70 -12.69
C TYR A 142 2.56 12.15 -11.91
N ASN A 143 2.52 10.88 -11.52
CA ASN A 143 3.54 10.26 -10.68
C ASN A 143 4.50 9.43 -11.51
N PRO A 144 5.79 9.34 -11.13
CA PRO A 144 6.74 8.45 -11.76
C PRO A 144 6.38 6.98 -11.50
N GLY A 145 6.89 6.11 -12.35
CA GLY A 145 6.69 4.67 -12.27
C GLY A 145 5.53 4.18 -13.12
N THR A 146 5.08 2.97 -12.84
CA THR A 146 3.91 2.38 -13.49
C THR A 146 2.76 3.37 -13.42
N ALA A 147 2.14 3.68 -14.54
CA ALA A 147 1.03 4.62 -14.55
C ALA A 147 0.00 4.21 -13.49
N SER A 148 -0.52 5.19 -12.79
CA SER A 148 -1.60 5.00 -11.84
C SER A 148 -2.85 4.59 -12.59
N TYR A 149 -3.05 3.29 -12.72
CA TYR A 149 -4.13 2.69 -13.51
C TYR A 149 -5.48 2.77 -12.78
N GLY A 150 -5.49 2.41 -11.49
CA GLY A 150 -6.69 2.43 -10.65
C GLY A 150 -6.63 3.39 -9.47
N GLY A 151 -5.44 3.85 -9.14
CA GLY A 151 -5.16 4.74 -8.02
C GLY A 151 -3.67 4.86 -7.75
N SER A 152 -3.31 5.73 -6.82
CA SER A 152 -1.91 5.92 -6.39
C SER A 152 -1.81 6.14 -4.89
N ILE A 153 -0.72 5.68 -4.31
CA ILE A 153 -0.33 5.95 -2.93
C ILE A 153 1.11 6.47 -2.96
N ASN A 154 1.27 7.75 -2.64
CA ASN A 154 2.58 8.39 -2.62
C ASN A 154 2.98 8.65 -1.17
N ILE A 155 3.98 7.92 -0.69
CA ILE A 155 4.52 8.06 0.66
C ILE A 155 5.71 8.99 0.59
N SER A 156 5.67 10.07 1.35
CA SER A 156 6.82 10.94 1.61
C SER A 156 7.48 10.53 2.90
N SER A 157 8.76 10.23 2.86
CA SER A 157 9.54 9.92 4.05
C SER A 157 9.63 11.11 5.01
N VAL A 158 10.01 10.86 6.25
CA VAL A 158 10.09 11.87 7.32
C VAL A 158 10.79 13.15 6.86
N ASP A 159 10.23 14.30 7.24
CA ASP A 159 10.84 15.62 7.05
C ASP A 159 11.80 15.91 8.22
N LEU A 160 13.10 15.82 7.95
CA LEU A 160 14.16 15.96 8.96
C LEU A 160 14.19 17.32 9.68
N LEU A 161 13.55 18.36 9.09
CA LEU A 161 13.55 19.71 9.64
C LEU A 161 12.25 20.05 10.38
N LYS A 162 11.14 19.37 10.06
CA LYS A 162 9.82 19.66 10.62
C LYS A 162 9.40 18.66 11.71
N ASN A 163 9.72 17.38 11.52
CA ASN A 163 9.34 16.31 12.44
C ASN A 163 10.50 16.02 13.37
N THR A 164 10.64 16.79 14.42
CA THR A 164 11.79 16.71 15.34
C THR A 164 11.45 15.97 16.64
N ASP A 165 10.21 15.54 16.84
CA ASP A 165 9.80 14.81 18.05
C ASP A 165 10.41 13.42 18.08
N SER A 166 11.13 13.12 19.15
CA SER A 166 11.63 11.78 19.47
C SER A 166 10.69 11.11 20.45
N TYR A 167 10.49 9.80 20.30
CA TYR A 167 9.58 9.06 21.19
C TYR A 167 9.96 7.59 21.34
N ALA A 168 9.51 7.00 22.43
CA ALA A 168 9.40 5.55 22.62
C ALA A 168 7.93 5.16 22.77
N GLU A 169 7.53 4.05 22.15
CA GLU A 169 6.16 3.56 22.15
C GLU A 169 6.12 2.09 22.57
N PHE A 170 5.13 1.76 23.41
CA PHE A 170 4.76 0.40 23.80
C PHE A 170 3.26 0.23 23.61
N GLY A 171 2.87 -0.88 23.01
CA GLY A 171 1.46 -1.20 22.83
C GLY A 171 1.21 -2.69 22.98
N GLY A 172 -0.02 -3.02 23.34
CA GLY A 172 -0.48 -4.40 23.45
C GLY A 172 -1.99 -4.51 23.32
N GLY A 173 -2.46 -5.69 22.92
CA GLY A 173 -3.87 -5.89 22.65
C GLY A 173 -4.28 -7.35 22.54
N SER A 174 -5.46 -7.56 21.95
CA SER A 174 -6.03 -8.87 21.69
C SER A 174 -5.10 -9.72 20.83
N PHE A 175 -5.24 -11.05 20.92
CA PHE A 175 -4.48 -12.04 20.13
C PHE A 175 -2.96 -11.93 20.34
N TYR A 176 -2.55 -11.66 21.58
CA TYR A 176 -1.15 -11.42 21.95
C TYR A 176 -0.44 -10.39 21.08
N SER A 177 -1.21 -9.44 20.53
CA SER A 177 -0.65 -8.35 19.75
C SER A 177 0.21 -7.46 20.63
N PHE A 178 1.42 -7.15 20.17
CA PHE A 178 2.39 -6.35 20.88
C PHE A 178 3.19 -5.49 19.89
N LYS A 179 3.49 -4.25 20.28
CA LYS A 179 4.39 -3.36 19.55
C LYS A 179 5.34 -2.66 20.51
N THR A 180 6.60 -2.54 20.12
CA THR A 180 7.55 -1.61 20.71
C THR A 180 8.28 -0.87 19.61
N SER A 181 8.42 0.44 19.76
CA SER A 181 9.10 1.30 18.80
C SER A 181 9.90 2.39 19.51
N ALA A 182 11.05 2.71 18.94
CA ALA A 182 11.84 3.87 19.32
C ALA A 182 12.12 4.71 18.06
N ASN A 183 11.87 6.01 18.17
CA ASN A 183 12.05 6.97 17.10
C ASN A 183 12.88 8.14 17.62
N ILE A 184 13.98 8.43 16.97
CA ILE A 184 14.91 9.50 17.34
C ILE A 184 15.05 10.46 16.17
N ASN A 185 14.76 11.73 16.41
CA ASN A 185 14.92 12.83 15.46
C ASN A 185 15.81 13.89 16.09
N THR A 186 16.90 14.23 15.42
CA THR A 186 17.85 15.21 15.96
C THR A 186 17.48 16.66 15.60
N GLY A 187 16.60 16.86 14.61
CA GLY A 187 16.52 18.14 13.94
C GLY A 187 17.83 18.53 13.28
N LEU A 188 17.99 19.81 12.94
CA LEU A 188 19.20 20.32 12.30
C LEU A 188 20.33 20.54 13.32
N MET A 189 21.40 19.76 13.23
CA MET A 189 22.65 19.90 13.99
C MET A 189 23.77 20.39 13.08
N GLY A 190 24.02 21.69 13.06
CA GLY A 190 24.94 22.30 12.10
C GLY A 190 24.42 22.15 10.67
N LYS A 191 25.03 21.23 9.89
CA LYS A 191 24.61 20.89 8.53
C LYS A 191 23.98 19.51 8.40
N TRP A 192 23.75 18.80 9.49
CA TRP A 192 23.26 17.43 9.52
C TRP A 192 21.93 17.35 10.23
N ALA A 193 21.09 16.46 9.78
CA ALA A 193 19.91 16.04 10.53
C ALA A 193 19.73 14.52 10.36
N LEU A 194 19.26 13.85 11.40
CA LEU A 194 19.16 12.41 11.48
C LEU A 194 17.78 12.00 12.01
N HIS A 195 17.20 11.02 11.36
CA HIS A 195 16.08 10.24 11.85
C HIS A 195 16.48 8.76 11.93
N VAL A 196 16.17 8.11 13.03
CA VAL A 196 16.34 6.67 13.22
C VAL A 196 15.11 6.11 13.92
N ARG A 197 14.54 5.06 13.37
CA ARG A 197 13.45 4.30 13.97
C ARG A 197 13.80 2.82 14.05
N ALA A 198 13.45 2.18 15.16
CA ALA A 198 13.48 0.73 15.29
C ALA A 198 12.13 0.27 15.85
N THR A 199 11.51 -0.72 15.22
CA THR A 199 10.22 -1.28 15.64
C THR A 199 10.27 -2.79 15.67
N HIS A 200 9.63 -3.37 16.67
CA HIS A 200 9.23 -4.78 16.74
C HIS A 200 7.73 -4.85 16.96
N SER A 201 7.05 -5.70 16.20
CA SER A 201 5.64 -6.01 16.38
C SER A 201 5.37 -7.49 16.21
N GLN A 202 4.37 -8.00 16.92
CA GLN A 202 3.92 -9.39 16.81
C GLN A 202 2.44 -9.51 17.09
N THR A 203 1.82 -10.59 16.59
CA THR A 203 0.47 -11.05 16.93
C THR A 203 0.36 -12.54 16.65
N ASP A 204 -0.49 -13.26 17.37
CA ASP A 204 -0.84 -14.64 17.02
C ASP A 204 -1.88 -14.70 15.88
N GLY A 205 -2.51 -13.55 15.55
CA GLY A 205 -3.65 -13.49 14.65
C GLY A 205 -4.94 -13.94 15.32
N TYR A 206 -6.07 -13.64 14.70
CA TYR A 206 -7.36 -14.18 15.13
C TYR A 206 -7.59 -15.58 14.60
N ARG A 207 -7.24 -15.83 13.34
CA ARG A 207 -7.35 -17.14 12.70
C ARG A 207 -6.20 -18.04 13.17
N GLU A 208 -6.45 -19.34 13.28
CA GLU A 208 -5.43 -20.32 13.68
C GLU A 208 -4.23 -20.29 12.73
N HIS A 209 -3.02 -20.50 13.26
CA HIS A 209 -1.77 -20.60 12.49
C HIS A 209 -1.39 -19.36 11.68
N SER A 210 -2.01 -18.19 11.91
CA SER A 210 -1.82 -16.96 11.14
C SER A 210 -1.05 -15.86 11.89
N SER A 211 -0.05 -16.27 12.65
CA SER A 211 0.78 -15.35 13.44
C SER A 211 1.66 -14.43 12.57
N ASN A 212 2.00 -13.28 13.10
CA ASN A 212 3.00 -12.38 12.53
C ASN A 212 4.05 -12.02 13.56
N ASN A 213 5.32 -12.00 13.16
CA ASN A 213 6.44 -11.49 13.96
C ASN A 213 7.34 -10.65 13.06
N SER A 214 7.42 -9.37 13.33
CA SER A 214 8.00 -8.38 12.44
C SER A 214 9.03 -7.49 13.13
N HIS A 215 10.07 -7.12 12.39
CA HIS A 215 11.10 -6.16 12.82
C HIS A 215 11.37 -5.18 11.70
N SER A 216 11.60 -3.92 12.04
CA SER A 216 12.02 -2.94 11.04
C SER A 216 12.93 -1.87 11.60
N LEU A 217 13.75 -1.34 10.70
CA LEU A 217 14.67 -0.23 10.95
C LEU A 217 14.49 0.82 9.84
N GLY A 218 14.19 2.05 10.23
CA GLY A 218 14.16 3.22 9.36
C GLY A 218 15.34 4.14 9.69
N LEU A 219 16.01 4.65 8.69
CA LEU A 219 17.09 5.62 8.80
C LEU A 219 16.94 6.68 7.72
N LYS A 220 16.99 7.97 8.08
CA LYS A 220 17.16 9.05 7.12
C LYS A 220 18.23 10.01 7.64
N LEU A 221 19.25 10.26 6.82
CA LEU A 221 20.34 11.18 7.10
C LEU A 221 20.36 12.28 6.06
N GLY A 222 20.25 13.53 6.48
CA GLY A 222 20.34 14.70 5.61
C GLY A 222 21.62 15.47 5.84
N TYR A 223 22.28 15.86 4.75
CA TYR A 223 23.37 16.83 4.74
C TYR A 223 22.98 18.09 3.96
N PHE A 224 22.83 19.19 4.66
CA PHE A 224 22.46 20.50 4.13
C PHE A 224 23.72 21.28 3.75
N ILE A 225 24.10 21.21 2.48
CA ILE A 225 25.31 21.87 1.94
C ILE A 225 25.19 23.37 2.19
N ASN A 226 24.01 23.92 1.88
CA ASN A 226 23.58 25.30 2.12
C ASN A 226 22.03 25.38 2.10
N ASP A 227 21.47 26.57 2.21
CA ASP A 227 20.03 26.82 2.23
C ASP A 227 19.28 26.40 0.94
N ARG A 228 19.98 25.99 -0.10
CA ARG A 228 19.43 25.63 -1.42
C ARG A 228 19.75 24.24 -1.89
N ASN A 229 20.70 23.57 -1.25
CA ASN A 229 21.20 22.27 -1.70
C ASN A 229 21.31 21.30 -0.53
N SER A 230 20.76 20.12 -0.69
CA SER A 230 20.91 19.01 0.27
C SER A 230 21.15 17.68 -0.41
N ILE A 231 21.72 16.75 0.35
CA ILE A 231 21.82 15.34 0.02
C ILE A 231 21.16 14.56 1.15
N ASP A 232 20.25 13.67 0.79
CA ASP A 232 19.55 12.81 1.75
C ASP A 232 19.86 11.34 1.45
N LEU A 233 20.17 10.57 2.48
CA LEU A 233 20.24 9.11 2.44
C LEU A 233 19.03 8.56 3.21
N LEU A 234 18.24 7.72 2.58
CA LEU A 234 17.14 6.96 3.16
C LEU A 234 17.45 5.47 3.12
N SER A 235 17.23 4.77 4.22
CA SER A 235 17.30 3.31 4.30
C SER A 235 16.14 2.80 5.14
N ILE A 236 15.31 1.91 4.58
CA ILE A 236 14.22 1.24 5.28
C ILE A 236 14.43 -0.25 5.11
N THR A 237 14.53 -0.95 6.22
CA THR A 237 14.77 -2.40 6.26
C THR A 237 13.72 -3.05 7.13
N GLY A 238 13.09 -4.10 6.61
CA GLY A 238 12.10 -4.91 7.31
C GLY A 238 12.42 -6.40 7.22
N TYR A 239 12.00 -7.12 8.22
CA TYR A 239 11.99 -8.59 8.28
C TYR A 239 10.72 -9.02 8.97
N HIS A 240 10.06 -10.02 8.42
CA HIS A 240 8.92 -10.66 9.07
C HIS A 240 8.93 -12.17 8.88
N ARG A 241 8.18 -12.82 9.75
CA ARG A 241 7.80 -14.23 9.65
C ARG A 241 6.34 -14.35 9.99
N ASN A 242 5.58 -15.01 9.09
CA ASN A 242 4.15 -15.20 9.23
C ASN A 242 3.74 -16.66 9.16
N GLY A 243 2.63 -17.00 9.81
CA GLY A 243 1.79 -18.11 9.40
C GLY A 243 0.88 -17.64 8.27
N GLN A 244 0.65 -18.49 7.28
CA GLN A 244 -0.17 -18.17 6.11
C GLN A 244 -1.67 -18.20 6.43
N GLY A 245 -2.47 -17.43 5.69
CA GLY A 245 -3.90 -17.33 5.92
C GLY A 245 -4.72 -17.00 4.67
N TYR A 246 -4.15 -17.13 3.47
CA TYR A 246 -4.79 -16.76 2.21
C TYR A 246 -5.89 -17.73 1.76
N ILE A 247 -5.97 -18.96 2.33
CA ILE A 247 -7.04 -19.92 2.05
C ILE A 247 -8.15 -19.75 3.09
N GLY A 248 -9.38 -19.58 2.60
CA GLY A 248 -10.59 -19.56 3.43
C GLY A 248 -11.06 -20.98 3.78
N VAL A 249 -12.17 -21.07 4.49
CA VAL A 249 -12.86 -22.33 4.81
C VAL A 249 -14.36 -22.22 4.54
N PRO A 250 -15.08 -23.33 4.33
CA PRO A 250 -16.52 -23.33 4.15
C PRO A 250 -17.25 -22.68 5.34
N MET A 251 -18.38 -22.00 5.10
CA MET A 251 -19.17 -21.33 6.13
C MET A 251 -19.63 -22.29 7.24
N GLU A 252 -19.88 -23.55 6.89
CA GLU A 252 -20.25 -24.59 7.88
C GLU A 252 -19.13 -24.83 8.90
N GLU A 253 -17.87 -24.85 8.47
CA GLU A 253 -16.72 -25.00 9.34
C GLU A 253 -16.55 -23.76 10.22
N LEU A 254 -16.69 -22.54 9.65
CA LEU A 254 -16.65 -21.29 10.42
C LEU A 254 -17.76 -21.21 11.47
N SER A 255 -18.93 -21.81 11.22
CA SER A 255 -20.00 -21.84 12.21
C SER A 255 -19.66 -22.70 13.44
N LYS A 256 -18.79 -23.70 13.29
CA LYS A 256 -18.29 -24.55 14.37
C LYS A 256 -17.08 -23.93 15.09
N ASN A 257 -16.17 -23.33 14.34
CA ASN A 257 -15.00 -22.65 14.86
C ASN A 257 -14.63 -21.45 13.98
N ARG A 258 -14.92 -20.25 14.46
CA ARG A 258 -14.66 -18.99 13.77
C ARG A 258 -13.17 -18.72 13.51
N LYS A 259 -12.28 -19.38 14.23
CA LYS A 259 -10.83 -19.21 14.08
C LYS A 259 -10.22 -20.08 12.99
N MET A 260 -10.99 -20.97 12.38
CA MET A 260 -10.44 -21.87 11.37
C MET A 260 -9.75 -21.11 10.24
N ASN A 261 -8.63 -21.67 9.82
CA ASN A 261 -7.81 -21.24 8.71
C ASN A 261 -7.74 -22.37 7.68
N GLY A 262 -7.81 -22.05 6.40
CA GLY A 262 -7.67 -23.03 5.33
C GLY A 262 -6.21 -23.43 5.08
N CYS A 263 -5.25 -22.58 5.45
CA CYS A 263 -3.84 -22.94 5.43
C CYS A 263 -3.48 -23.86 6.60
N SER A 264 -2.52 -24.77 6.41
CA SER A 264 -2.01 -25.64 7.46
C SER A 264 -1.03 -24.90 8.38
N GLU A 265 -0.73 -25.48 9.56
CA GLU A 265 0.30 -24.95 10.47
C GLU A 265 1.72 -24.98 9.89
N LEU A 266 1.94 -25.76 8.83
CA LEU A 266 3.23 -25.89 8.14
C LEU A 266 3.45 -24.76 7.13
N GLU A 267 2.38 -24.09 6.69
CA GLU A 267 2.44 -23.00 5.73
C GLU A 267 2.84 -21.70 6.40
N THR A 268 4.07 -21.33 6.19
CA THR A 268 4.69 -20.11 6.75
C THR A 268 5.47 -19.38 5.69
N ASP A 269 5.71 -18.09 5.90
CA ASP A 269 6.67 -17.34 5.11
C ASP A 269 7.67 -16.57 5.98
N ASN A 270 8.75 -16.14 5.34
CA ASN A 270 9.67 -15.18 5.90
C ASN A 270 10.29 -14.33 4.79
N PHE A 271 10.24 -13.02 4.97
CA PHE A 271 10.81 -12.08 4.01
C PHE A 271 11.66 -11.02 4.69
N PHE A 272 12.75 -10.70 4.03
CA PHE A 272 13.61 -9.58 4.33
C PHE A 272 13.61 -8.62 3.15
N GLN A 273 13.28 -7.35 3.38
CA GLN A 273 13.35 -6.31 2.37
C GLN A 273 14.18 -5.14 2.87
N THR A 274 15.01 -4.58 1.99
CA THR A 274 15.70 -3.32 2.25
C THR A 274 15.60 -2.39 1.06
N VAL A 275 15.22 -1.15 1.33
CA VAL A 275 15.11 -0.06 0.35
C VAL A 275 16.10 1.01 0.73
N ASN A 276 17.00 1.34 -0.20
CA ASN A 276 18.04 2.33 0.02
C ASN A 276 17.98 3.37 -1.10
N LYS A 277 18.03 4.65 -0.74
CA LYS A 277 17.92 5.76 -1.69
C LYS A 277 18.82 6.91 -1.27
N ILE A 278 19.58 7.43 -2.23
CA ILE A 278 20.30 8.70 -2.08
C ILE A 278 19.65 9.74 -2.99
N THR A 279 19.39 10.92 -2.46
CA THR A 279 18.69 12.00 -3.18
C THR A 279 19.50 13.28 -3.07
N TYR A 280 19.72 13.94 -4.20
CA TYR A 280 20.21 15.30 -4.26
C TYR A 280 19.07 16.25 -4.59
N ASN A 281 18.93 17.31 -3.79
CA ASN A 281 17.94 18.36 -3.99
C ASN A 281 18.65 19.69 -4.20
N ALA A 282 18.19 20.46 -5.19
CA ALA A 282 18.73 21.78 -5.49
C ALA A 282 17.63 22.79 -5.81
N LYS A 283 17.84 24.02 -5.41
CA LYS A 283 16.99 25.17 -5.75
C LYS A 283 17.84 26.26 -6.39
N PHE A 284 17.55 26.63 -7.63
CA PHE A 284 18.24 27.65 -8.40
C PHE A 284 17.36 28.89 -8.52
N GLY A 285 17.82 30.00 -7.97
CA GLY A 285 16.99 31.23 -7.86
C GLY A 285 15.74 30.97 -7.00
N SER A 286 14.64 31.63 -7.34
CA SER A 286 13.34 31.52 -6.68
C SER A 286 12.39 30.54 -7.38
N ASN A 287 12.65 30.21 -8.63
CA ASN A 287 11.66 29.62 -9.55
C ASN A 287 12.04 28.26 -10.13
N PHE A 288 13.26 27.77 -9.87
CA PHE A 288 13.69 26.50 -10.44
C PHE A 288 14.12 25.53 -9.32
N GLN A 289 13.59 24.32 -9.38
CA GLN A 289 13.92 23.22 -8.48
C GLN A 289 14.37 22.00 -9.30
N PHE A 290 15.32 21.27 -8.73
CA PHE A 290 15.82 20.03 -9.29
C PHE A 290 15.96 18.99 -8.18
N THR A 291 15.56 17.77 -8.45
CA THR A 291 15.81 16.59 -7.61
C THR A 291 16.31 15.45 -8.46
N SER A 292 17.24 14.66 -7.94
CA SER A 292 17.72 13.43 -8.57
C SER A 292 18.03 12.41 -7.52
N SER A 293 17.67 11.15 -7.78
CA SER A 293 17.91 10.06 -6.84
C SER A 293 18.46 8.84 -7.52
N LEU A 294 19.26 8.07 -6.79
CA LEU A 294 19.61 6.70 -7.09
C LEU A 294 19.04 5.81 -6.00
N TYR A 295 18.53 4.65 -6.33
CA TYR A 295 17.93 3.73 -5.38
C TYR A 295 18.23 2.27 -5.67
N TRP A 296 18.18 1.49 -4.61
CA TRP A 296 18.30 0.04 -4.63
C TRP A 296 17.28 -0.57 -3.67
N ASN A 297 16.47 -1.49 -4.19
CA ASN A 297 15.53 -2.30 -3.43
C ASN A 297 15.93 -3.77 -3.57
N MET A 298 16.07 -4.46 -2.45
CA MET A 298 16.37 -5.89 -2.40
C MET A 298 15.31 -6.60 -1.57
N LEU A 299 14.83 -7.73 -2.05
CA LEU A 299 13.96 -8.64 -1.33
C LEU A 299 14.56 -10.04 -1.36
N LEU A 300 14.58 -10.68 -0.22
CA LEU A 300 14.96 -12.10 -0.03
C LEU A 300 13.88 -12.75 0.82
N GLY A 301 13.41 -13.91 0.44
CA GLY A 301 12.46 -14.62 1.28
C GLY A 301 12.02 -15.93 0.68
N GLU A 302 11.22 -16.61 1.44
CA GLU A 302 10.66 -17.89 1.08
C GLU A 302 9.27 -18.06 1.70
N TYR A 303 8.43 -18.83 1.05
CA TYR A 303 7.17 -19.29 1.61
C TYR A 303 6.99 -20.79 1.41
N ARG A 304 6.34 -21.39 2.37
CA ARG A 304 6.05 -22.82 2.38
C ARG A 304 4.63 -23.08 1.92
N PHE A 305 4.50 -24.09 1.09
CA PHE A 305 3.26 -24.52 0.49
C PHE A 305 3.06 -26.00 0.79
N ASP A 306 1.95 -26.33 1.45
CA ASP A 306 1.55 -27.70 1.78
C ASP A 306 0.64 -28.22 0.66
N LEU A 307 1.20 -29.07 -0.20
CA LEU A 307 0.47 -29.60 -1.34
C LEU A 307 -0.75 -30.42 -0.92
N ASP A 308 -0.62 -31.28 0.09
CA ASP A 308 -1.71 -32.14 0.54
C ASP A 308 -2.87 -31.30 1.09
N ASN A 309 -2.56 -30.26 1.85
CA ASN A 309 -3.56 -29.31 2.35
C ASN A 309 -4.23 -28.52 1.21
N TYR A 310 -3.46 -28.05 0.24
CA TYR A 310 -4.01 -27.33 -0.92
C TYR A 310 -4.95 -28.22 -1.74
N MET A 311 -4.53 -29.42 -2.04
CA MET A 311 -5.36 -30.38 -2.80
C MET A 311 -6.67 -30.70 -2.06
N LEU A 312 -6.61 -30.86 -0.74
CA LEU A 312 -7.79 -31.08 0.08
C LEU A 312 -8.72 -29.85 0.12
N ARG A 313 -8.17 -28.66 0.35
CA ARG A 313 -8.96 -27.43 0.62
C ARG A 313 -9.45 -26.73 -0.63
N VAL A 314 -8.63 -26.72 -1.67
CA VAL A 314 -8.88 -25.95 -2.90
C VAL A 314 -9.33 -26.84 -4.06
N CYS A 315 -8.77 -28.05 -4.18
CA CYS A 315 -9.12 -28.99 -5.25
C CYS A 315 -10.17 -30.04 -4.84
N ASP A 316 -10.51 -30.15 -3.54
CA ASP A 316 -11.43 -31.14 -2.99
C ASP A 316 -10.94 -32.60 -3.23
N GLU A 317 -9.60 -32.76 -3.26
CA GLU A 317 -8.92 -34.03 -3.47
C GLU A 317 -8.05 -34.39 -2.26
N GLU A 318 -8.28 -35.57 -1.66
CA GLU A 318 -7.48 -36.06 -0.56
C GLU A 318 -6.29 -36.84 -1.10
N ILE A 319 -5.09 -36.29 -0.93
CA ILE A 319 -3.82 -36.95 -1.26
C ILE A 319 -2.93 -36.99 -0.03
N HIS A 320 -1.98 -37.91 0.00
CA HIS A 320 -1.05 -38.10 1.12
C HIS A 320 0.37 -38.23 0.60
N THR A 321 0.88 -37.18 0.02
CA THR A 321 2.27 -37.10 -0.52
C THR A 321 3.27 -36.74 0.55
N GLY A 322 2.85 -35.98 1.58
CA GLY A 322 3.73 -35.34 2.56
C GLY A 322 4.61 -34.25 1.93
N MET A 323 4.24 -33.72 0.76
CA MET A 323 5.04 -32.73 0.05
C MET A 323 4.84 -31.33 0.62
N LEU A 324 5.91 -30.80 1.17
CA LEU A 324 6.00 -29.42 1.61
C LEU A 324 7.02 -28.69 0.73
N TYR A 325 6.54 -27.85 -0.18
CA TYR A 325 7.38 -27.05 -1.05
C TYR A 325 7.86 -25.78 -0.34
N ASN A 326 9.12 -25.42 -0.54
CA ASN A 326 9.69 -24.18 -0.06
C ASN A 326 10.10 -23.30 -1.25
N TYR A 327 9.26 -22.34 -1.59
CA TYR A 327 9.47 -21.40 -2.70
C TYR A 327 10.30 -20.22 -2.26
N GLY A 328 11.48 -20.07 -2.87
CA GLY A 328 12.39 -18.97 -2.62
C GLY A 328 12.30 -17.87 -3.67
N LEU A 329 12.43 -16.63 -3.18
CA LEU A 329 12.50 -15.42 -4.00
C LEU A 329 13.77 -14.65 -3.65
N LYS A 330 14.49 -14.23 -4.69
CA LYS A 330 15.63 -13.33 -4.54
C LYS A 330 15.57 -12.24 -5.59
N GLN A 331 15.43 -11.01 -5.14
CA GLN A 331 15.14 -9.87 -6.00
C GLN A 331 16.13 -8.73 -5.78
N HIS A 332 16.46 -8.07 -6.88
CA HIS A 332 17.13 -6.78 -6.87
C HIS A 332 16.49 -5.82 -7.86
N MET A 333 16.28 -4.58 -7.45
CA MET A 333 15.87 -3.47 -8.31
C MET A 333 16.84 -2.30 -8.12
N TYR A 334 17.49 -1.89 -9.19
CA TYR A 334 18.40 -0.75 -9.23
C TYR A 334 17.82 0.32 -10.13
N GLY A 335 17.75 1.53 -9.66
CA GLY A 335 17.18 2.59 -10.48
C GLY A 335 17.60 3.99 -10.09
N GLY A 336 17.08 4.93 -10.84
CA GLY A 336 17.25 6.35 -10.59
C GLY A 336 16.11 7.14 -11.19
N ASN A 337 15.84 8.28 -10.55
CA ASN A 337 14.88 9.25 -11.07
C ASN A 337 15.47 10.66 -11.00
N ALA A 338 14.98 11.53 -11.86
CA ALA A 338 15.29 12.95 -11.83
C ALA A 338 14.07 13.77 -12.26
N ALA A 339 13.91 14.94 -11.65
CA ALA A 339 12.87 15.87 -12.05
C ALA A 339 13.37 17.31 -11.93
N ALA A 340 13.00 18.14 -12.92
CA ALA A 340 13.27 19.57 -12.97
C ALA A 340 11.95 20.32 -13.05
N ARG A 341 11.73 21.25 -12.15
CA ARG A 341 10.51 22.04 -12.07
C ARG A 341 10.81 23.52 -12.17
N TYR A 342 10.18 24.18 -13.13
CA TYR A 342 10.11 25.62 -13.18
C TYR A 342 8.72 26.09 -12.74
N PHE A 343 8.64 27.10 -11.90
CA PHE A 343 7.35 27.60 -11.40
C PHE A 343 7.38 29.11 -11.18
N THR A 344 6.22 29.70 -11.35
CA THR A 344 5.89 31.10 -11.02
C THR A 344 4.70 31.11 -10.07
N GLU A 345 4.17 32.28 -9.72
CA GLU A 345 2.96 32.36 -8.89
C GLU A 345 1.74 31.71 -9.54
N ASP A 346 1.66 31.72 -10.88
CA ASP A 346 0.50 31.28 -11.64
C ASP A 346 0.75 30.09 -12.58
N ALA A 347 1.97 29.57 -12.67
CA ALA A 347 2.30 28.48 -13.57
C ALA A 347 3.39 27.57 -13.00
N SER A 348 3.34 26.29 -13.39
CA SER A 348 4.46 25.38 -13.19
C SER A 348 4.56 24.38 -14.34
N ILE A 349 5.79 24.00 -14.66
CA ILE A 349 6.10 22.91 -15.56
C ILE A 349 7.16 22.02 -14.92
N THR A 350 6.94 20.70 -14.95
CA THR A 350 7.87 19.70 -14.43
C THR A 350 8.21 18.73 -15.54
N PHE A 351 9.49 18.51 -15.76
CA PHE A 351 10.02 17.44 -16.60
C PHE A 351 10.66 16.41 -15.68
N GLY A 352 10.41 15.14 -15.94
CA GLY A 352 11.02 14.10 -15.13
C GLY A 352 11.23 12.81 -15.89
N THR A 353 12.05 11.96 -15.29
CA THR A 353 12.38 10.63 -15.78
C THR A 353 12.54 9.67 -14.61
N ASN A 354 12.22 8.42 -14.86
CA ASN A 354 12.55 7.32 -13.98
C ASN A 354 13.04 6.15 -14.83
N ILE A 355 14.04 5.43 -14.34
CA ILE A 355 14.58 4.24 -15.02
C ILE A 355 14.98 3.24 -13.95
N TYR A 356 14.62 1.97 -14.13
CA TYR A 356 15.12 0.89 -13.29
C TYR A 356 15.36 -0.40 -14.07
N LYS A 357 16.28 -1.18 -13.56
CA LYS A 357 16.50 -2.58 -13.89
C LYS A 357 16.08 -3.42 -12.69
N PHE A 358 15.29 -4.43 -12.96
CA PHE A 358 14.80 -5.40 -11.99
C PHE A 358 15.26 -6.80 -12.40
N GLU A 359 15.61 -7.60 -11.39
CA GLU A 359 16.00 -9.01 -11.55
C GLU A 359 15.38 -9.79 -10.40
N ARG A 360 14.71 -10.90 -10.70
CA ARG A 360 14.16 -11.82 -9.71
C ARG A 360 14.48 -13.26 -10.10
N GLU A 361 14.96 -14.00 -9.12
CA GLU A 361 15.14 -15.44 -9.16
C GLU A 361 14.02 -16.08 -8.36
N HIS A 362 13.32 -17.03 -8.96
CA HIS A 362 12.33 -17.88 -8.33
C HIS A 362 12.89 -19.28 -8.33
N TYR A 363 12.99 -19.91 -7.18
CA TYR A 363 13.59 -21.23 -7.04
C TYR A 363 12.86 -22.06 -5.99
N LEU A 364 12.93 -23.37 -6.16
CA LEU A 364 12.53 -24.34 -5.15
C LEU A 364 13.79 -24.88 -4.48
N ASP A 365 13.90 -24.72 -3.16
CA ASP A 365 15.05 -25.17 -2.38
C ASP A 365 14.82 -26.62 -1.90
N ASP A 366 15.68 -27.52 -2.34
CA ASP A 366 15.64 -28.96 -1.99
C ASP A 366 15.97 -29.23 -0.50
N ARG A 367 16.63 -28.31 0.18
CA ARG A 367 17.02 -28.46 1.60
C ARG A 367 15.84 -28.50 2.55
N ASN A 368 14.65 -28.07 2.10
CA ASN A 368 13.46 -27.96 2.93
C ASN A 368 12.34 -28.94 2.58
N ILE A 369 12.60 -29.85 1.63
CA ILE A 369 11.62 -30.91 1.32
C ILE A 369 11.68 -31.97 2.39
N ASP A 370 10.52 -32.39 2.87
CA ASP A 370 10.44 -33.51 3.80
C ASP A 370 11.00 -34.75 3.11
N LYS A 371 12.01 -35.41 3.78
CA LYS A 371 12.68 -36.62 3.25
C LYS A 371 11.76 -37.79 2.98
N ALA A 372 10.47 -37.68 3.32
CA ALA A 372 9.45 -38.64 2.97
C ALA A 372 9.13 -38.67 1.47
N CYS A 373 9.44 -37.59 0.72
CA CYS A 373 9.23 -37.50 -0.71
C CYS A 373 10.47 -37.94 -1.48
N ASN A 374 10.35 -38.99 -2.29
CA ASN A 374 11.42 -39.44 -3.22
C ASN A 374 11.49 -38.56 -4.49
N ILE A 375 11.36 -37.26 -4.36
CA ILE A 375 11.49 -36.34 -5.48
C ILE A 375 12.96 -36.02 -5.67
N THR A 376 13.44 -36.20 -6.89
CA THR A 376 14.83 -35.88 -7.25
C THR A 376 14.99 -34.38 -7.49
N PRO A 377 16.18 -33.79 -7.21
CA PRO A 377 16.44 -32.36 -7.45
C PRO A 377 16.17 -31.88 -8.89
N ASP A 378 16.16 -32.79 -9.86
CA ASP A 378 15.90 -32.51 -11.27
C ASP A 378 14.44 -32.18 -11.60
N GLU A 379 13.51 -32.31 -10.64
CA GLU A 379 12.09 -31.98 -10.78
C GLU A 379 11.72 -30.60 -10.25
N TYR A 380 12.69 -29.83 -9.74
CA TYR A 380 12.48 -28.52 -9.19
C TYR A 380 12.50 -27.43 -10.25
N TYR A 381 11.94 -26.26 -9.94
CA TYR A 381 12.03 -25.14 -10.83
C TYR A 381 13.10 -24.13 -10.37
N ASP A 382 13.77 -23.54 -11.35
CA ASP A 382 14.62 -22.35 -11.20
C ASP A 382 14.40 -21.49 -12.43
N ASN A 383 13.89 -20.29 -12.22
CA ASN A 383 13.65 -19.37 -13.32
C ASN A 383 13.97 -17.93 -12.93
N ARG A 384 14.21 -17.11 -13.92
CA ARG A 384 14.59 -15.72 -13.75
C ARG A 384 13.73 -14.79 -14.59
N GLY A 385 13.19 -13.79 -13.91
CA GLY A 385 12.56 -12.64 -14.54
C GLY A 385 13.48 -11.43 -14.50
N HIS A 386 13.57 -10.72 -15.61
CA HIS A 386 14.28 -9.45 -15.71
C HIS A 386 13.34 -8.41 -16.30
N LYS A 387 13.39 -7.20 -15.78
CA LYS A 387 12.61 -6.10 -16.35
C LYS A 387 13.44 -4.84 -16.42
N MET A 388 13.31 -4.16 -17.54
CA MET A 388 13.82 -2.80 -17.75
C MET A 388 12.64 -1.89 -17.97
N ASP A 389 12.51 -0.88 -17.15
CA ASP A 389 11.44 0.12 -17.22
C ASP A 389 12.06 1.50 -17.31
N TYR A 390 11.59 2.31 -18.24
CA TYR A 390 12.07 3.68 -18.41
C TYR A 390 10.92 4.59 -18.81
N GLU A 391 10.90 5.77 -18.22
CA GLU A 391 9.86 6.74 -18.47
C GLU A 391 10.37 8.16 -18.61
N LEU A 392 9.64 8.95 -19.36
CA LEU A 392 9.78 10.38 -19.47
C LEU A 392 8.40 11.01 -19.25
N PHE A 393 8.30 12.04 -18.43
CA PHE A 393 7.03 12.71 -18.20
C PHE A 393 7.16 14.23 -18.19
N VAL A 394 6.07 14.86 -18.54
CA VAL A 394 5.89 16.32 -18.48
C VAL A 394 4.57 16.61 -17.79
N ASN A 395 4.61 17.42 -16.73
CA ASN A 395 3.43 17.91 -16.04
C ASN A 395 3.43 19.45 -16.15
N ALA A 396 2.33 20.03 -16.60
CA ALA A 396 2.15 21.47 -16.71
C ALA A 396 0.88 21.90 -15.99
N LYS A 397 0.95 23.06 -15.32
CA LYS A 397 -0.19 23.67 -14.63
C LYS A 397 -0.17 25.18 -14.84
N LYS A 398 -1.33 25.76 -15.13
CA LYS A 398 -1.48 27.22 -15.29
C LYS A 398 -2.76 27.70 -14.63
N LEU A 399 -2.65 28.80 -13.90
CA LEU A 399 -3.74 29.50 -13.26
C LEU A 399 -4.12 30.74 -14.10
N PHE A 400 -5.40 30.89 -14.41
CA PHE A 400 -5.99 32.02 -15.12
C PHE A 400 -7.09 32.63 -14.24
N GLY A 401 -6.71 33.51 -13.32
CA GLY A 401 -7.64 34.02 -12.31
C GLY A 401 -8.21 32.90 -11.46
N ASN A 402 -9.53 32.66 -11.57
CA ASN A 402 -10.19 31.57 -10.83
C ASN A 402 -10.14 30.21 -11.53
N PHE A 403 -9.64 30.14 -12.74
CA PHE A 403 -9.59 28.95 -13.55
C PHE A 403 -8.18 28.34 -13.53
N THR A 404 -8.08 27.04 -13.26
CA THR A 404 -6.81 26.29 -13.29
C THR A 404 -6.91 25.21 -14.37
N LEU A 405 -5.88 25.12 -15.20
CA LEU A 405 -5.67 24.03 -16.15
C LEU A 405 -4.41 23.28 -15.79
N SER A 406 -4.49 21.94 -15.83
CA SER A 406 -3.32 21.08 -15.73
C SER A 406 -3.36 20.04 -16.84
N ALA A 407 -2.21 19.66 -17.32
CA ALA A 407 -2.03 18.59 -18.30
C ALA A 407 -0.75 17.82 -18.04
N ASN A 408 -0.77 16.55 -18.36
CA ASN A 408 0.40 15.69 -18.23
C ASN A 408 0.48 14.70 -19.40
N VAL A 409 1.70 14.34 -19.74
CA VAL A 409 2.01 13.29 -20.71
C VAL A 409 3.18 12.49 -20.17
N GLN A 410 3.09 11.17 -20.28
CA GLN A 410 4.13 10.22 -19.92
C GLN A 410 4.36 9.27 -21.09
N TYR A 411 5.61 9.10 -21.48
CA TYR A 411 6.07 7.98 -22.28
C TYR A 411 6.71 6.96 -21.37
N ARG A 412 6.32 5.69 -21.49
CA ARG A 412 6.88 4.58 -20.73
C ARG A 412 7.21 3.42 -21.66
N GLY A 413 8.46 2.96 -21.61
CA GLY A 413 8.91 1.76 -22.29
C GLY A 413 9.23 0.65 -21.30
N VAL A 414 8.76 -0.55 -21.57
CA VAL A 414 8.94 -1.72 -20.73
C VAL A 414 9.49 -2.86 -21.56
N ASN A 415 10.56 -3.48 -21.09
CA ASN A 415 11.07 -4.73 -21.64
C ASN A 415 11.10 -5.75 -20.52
N PHE A 416 10.47 -6.87 -20.71
CA PHE A 416 10.48 -8.00 -19.78
C PHE A 416 11.16 -9.19 -20.43
N TRP A 417 11.99 -9.91 -19.67
CA TRP A 417 12.64 -11.16 -20.07
C TRP A 417 12.31 -12.21 -19.05
N TYR A 418 11.98 -13.37 -19.52
CA TYR A 418 11.81 -14.54 -18.68
C TYR A 418 12.66 -15.66 -19.24
N ARG A 419 13.35 -16.36 -18.35
CA ARG A 419 14.16 -17.53 -18.68
C ARG A 419 13.97 -18.61 -17.65
N ASP A 420 13.59 -19.78 -18.13
CA ASP A 420 13.58 -21.00 -17.34
C ASP A 420 14.97 -21.65 -17.40
N LEU A 421 15.61 -21.85 -16.25
CA LEU A 421 16.94 -22.46 -16.17
C LEU A 421 16.88 -23.98 -16.25
N MET A 422 15.72 -24.59 -15.91
CA MET A 422 15.49 -26.04 -16.02
C MET A 422 15.04 -26.43 -17.44
N ASN A 423 14.37 -25.52 -18.15
CA ASN A 423 13.95 -25.74 -19.53
C ASN A 423 14.46 -24.60 -20.44
N PRO A 424 15.68 -24.73 -21.01
CA PRO A 424 16.28 -23.66 -21.83
C PRO A 424 15.49 -23.30 -23.10
N ASN A 425 14.49 -24.08 -23.48
CA ASN A 425 13.62 -23.75 -24.61
C ASN A 425 12.54 -22.71 -24.26
N VAL A 426 12.35 -22.42 -22.97
CA VAL A 426 11.42 -21.43 -22.46
C VAL A 426 12.21 -20.15 -22.14
N ASP A 427 12.36 -19.29 -23.13
CA ASP A 427 13.03 -18.00 -23.05
C ASP A 427 12.20 -16.96 -23.82
N PHE A 428 11.57 -16.02 -23.09
CA PHE A 428 10.71 -14.99 -23.66
C PHE A 428 11.38 -13.63 -23.57
N ASN A 429 11.66 -12.98 -24.68
CA ASN A 429 12.27 -11.66 -24.70
C ASN A 429 11.86 -10.78 -25.91
N GLU A 430 11.19 -11.32 -26.91
CA GLU A 430 10.81 -10.57 -28.11
C GLU A 430 9.38 -10.02 -28.02
N ASP A 431 8.42 -10.82 -27.54
CA ASP A 431 7.00 -10.50 -27.52
C ASP A 431 6.58 -9.74 -26.23
N THR A 432 7.54 -9.49 -25.33
CA THR A 432 7.32 -8.89 -24.00
C THR A 432 7.91 -7.48 -23.91
N LYS A 433 7.71 -6.69 -24.96
CA LYS A 433 8.14 -5.30 -25.08
C LYS A 433 6.95 -4.39 -25.33
N TRP A 434 6.77 -3.39 -24.49
CA TRP A 434 5.67 -2.43 -24.60
C TRP A 434 6.19 -1.00 -24.64
N ASN A 435 5.45 -0.16 -25.37
CA ASN A 435 5.66 1.28 -25.40
C ASN A 435 4.32 1.98 -25.22
N PHE A 436 4.21 2.77 -24.17
CA PHE A 436 2.98 3.43 -23.78
C PHE A 436 3.09 4.94 -23.85
N ILE A 437 2.00 5.57 -24.27
CA ILE A 437 1.78 7.00 -24.10
C ILE A 437 0.59 7.16 -23.20
N ASN A 438 0.84 7.63 -21.98
CA ASN A 438 -0.15 7.93 -20.98
C ASN A 438 -0.35 9.44 -20.89
N PHE A 439 -1.57 9.89 -20.69
CA PHE A 439 -1.83 11.33 -20.61
C PHE A 439 -3.07 11.63 -19.76
N GLY A 440 -3.13 12.86 -19.29
CA GLY A 440 -4.28 13.37 -18.56
C GLY A 440 -4.37 14.87 -18.67
N ALA A 441 -5.57 15.36 -18.43
CA ALA A 441 -5.84 16.79 -18.31
C ALA A 441 -6.93 17.02 -17.28
N ASP A 442 -6.80 18.10 -16.54
CA ASP A 442 -7.80 18.53 -15.59
C ASP A 442 -8.01 20.05 -15.66
N ALA A 443 -9.24 20.45 -15.37
CA ALA A 443 -9.61 21.84 -15.27
C ALA A 443 -10.41 22.06 -13.99
N SER A 444 -10.13 23.14 -13.26
CA SER A 444 -10.95 23.55 -12.12
C SER A 444 -11.30 25.03 -12.16
N TYR A 445 -12.42 25.33 -11.51
CA TYR A 445 -12.90 26.71 -11.38
C TYR A 445 -13.30 27.00 -9.93
N LYS A 446 -12.68 28.03 -9.35
CA LYS A 446 -13.01 28.53 -8.01
C LYS A 446 -14.24 29.41 -8.04
N ILE A 447 -15.28 29.01 -7.32
CA ILE A 447 -16.52 29.73 -7.17
C ILE A 447 -16.50 30.43 -5.81
N GLY A 448 -16.14 31.72 -5.83
CA GLY A 448 -15.91 32.48 -4.60
C GLY A 448 -14.70 31.97 -3.81
N LYS A 449 -14.79 32.06 -2.46
CA LYS A 449 -13.65 31.74 -1.57
C LYS A 449 -13.61 30.29 -1.08
N HIS A 450 -14.70 29.56 -1.21
CA HIS A 450 -14.91 28.30 -0.49
C HIS A 450 -15.29 27.11 -1.36
N ASN A 451 -15.55 27.34 -2.63
CA ASN A 451 -16.00 26.31 -3.54
C ASN A 451 -15.07 26.18 -4.74
N GLU A 452 -14.85 24.96 -5.20
CA GLU A 452 -14.11 24.66 -6.42
C GLU A 452 -14.80 23.48 -7.12
N VAL A 453 -15.11 23.63 -8.39
CA VAL A 453 -15.57 22.53 -9.25
C VAL A 453 -14.46 22.12 -10.18
N TYR A 454 -14.39 20.84 -10.52
CA TYR A 454 -13.36 20.31 -11.41
C TYR A 454 -13.90 19.24 -12.34
N VAL A 455 -13.20 19.08 -13.45
CA VAL A 455 -13.33 17.96 -14.38
C VAL A 455 -11.95 17.43 -14.69
N LYS A 456 -11.83 16.10 -14.82
CA LYS A 456 -10.59 15.39 -15.15
C LYS A 456 -10.87 14.33 -16.19
N TYR A 457 -9.90 14.14 -17.08
CA TYR A 457 -9.79 12.97 -17.93
C TYR A 457 -8.36 12.44 -17.88
N ALA A 458 -8.20 11.12 -17.83
CA ALA A 458 -6.89 10.48 -17.90
C ALA A 458 -6.99 9.14 -18.65
N ARG A 459 -5.91 8.81 -19.37
CA ARG A 459 -5.72 7.52 -20.04
C ARG A 459 -4.38 6.93 -19.64
N ALA A 460 -4.38 5.68 -19.20
CA ALA A 460 -3.18 4.96 -18.83
C ALA A 460 -3.21 3.52 -19.33
N HIS A 461 -2.01 2.98 -19.59
CA HIS A 461 -1.77 1.63 -20.05
C HIS A 461 -0.94 0.88 -19.01
N ARG A 462 -1.10 -0.44 -19.03
CA ARG A 462 -0.35 -1.34 -18.18
C ARG A 462 -0.11 -2.66 -18.92
N GLU A 463 1.11 -3.16 -18.87
CA GLU A 463 1.45 -4.51 -19.33
C GLU A 463 0.82 -5.56 -18.38
N PRO A 464 0.59 -6.80 -18.84
CA PRO A 464 0.10 -7.88 -17.97
C PRO A 464 1.14 -8.24 -16.91
N THR A 465 0.67 -8.77 -15.78
CA THR A 465 1.54 -9.34 -14.73
C THR A 465 2.20 -10.61 -15.24
N ARG A 466 3.24 -11.08 -14.56
CA ARG A 466 3.83 -12.39 -14.83
C ARG A 466 2.77 -13.50 -14.74
N THR A 467 1.94 -13.50 -13.69
CA THR A 467 0.83 -14.45 -13.53
C THR A 467 -0.14 -14.42 -14.71
N ASP A 468 -0.50 -13.22 -15.19
CA ASP A 468 -1.38 -13.09 -16.36
C ASP A 468 -0.71 -13.63 -17.65
N MET A 469 0.58 -13.35 -17.85
CA MET A 469 1.33 -13.80 -19.02
C MET A 469 1.40 -15.32 -19.13
N PHE A 470 1.49 -16.01 -17.99
CA PHE A 470 1.60 -17.48 -17.93
C PHE A 470 0.27 -18.18 -17.61
N GLY A 471 -0.85 -17.44 -17.57
CA GLY A 471 -2.18 -18.03 -17.30
C GLY A 471 -2.30 -18.71 -15.94
N GLY A 472 -1.61 -18.18 -14.94
CA GLY A 472 -1.57 -18.75 -13.57
C GLY A 472 -0.55 -19.88 -13.38
N ASN A 473 0.07 -20.38 -14.44
CA ASN A 473 1.08 -21.46 -14.38
C ASN A 473 2.51 -20.90 -14.34
N GLU A 474 2.88 -20.26 -13.25
CA GLU A 474 4.19 -19.63 -13.12
C GLU A 474 5.34 -20.57 -12.82
N TRP A 475 5.05 -21.79 -12.37
CA TRP A 475 6.07 -22.76 -12.00
C TRP A 475 6.64 -23.49 -13.19
N TYR A 476 5.78 -23.81 -14.16
CA TYR A 476 6.14 -24.54 -15.38
C TYR A 476 5.56 -23.84 -16.61
N PRO A 477 5.92 -22.59 -16.89
CA PRO A 477 5.36 -21.88 -18.02
C PRO A 477 5.85 -22.51 -19.32
N GLY A 478 4.94 -22.96 -20.14
CA GLY A 478 5.25 -23.51 -21.46
C GLY A 478 5.18 -22.46 -22.55
N GLU A 479 4.12 -21.65 -22.55
CA GLU A 479 3.82 -20.62 -23.54
C GLU A 479 3.25 -19.37 -22.89
N LEU A 480 3.39 -18.24 -23.57
CA LEU A 480 2.73 -16.99 -23.16
C LEU A 480 1.24 -17.07 -23.48
N THR A 481 0.41 -16.97 -22.45
CA THR A 481 -1.05 -16.92 -22.60
C THR A 481 -1.49 -15.57 -23.15
N THR A 482 -0.82 -14.50 -22.78
CA THR A 482 -1.14 -13.15 -23.24
C THR A 482 0.02 -12.19 -23.09
N THR A 483 0.07 -11.24 -24.04
CA THR A 483 0.93 -10.04 -23.98
C THR A 483 0.10 -8.75 -24.13
N ASP A 484 -1.22 -8.86 -24.16
CA ASP A 484 -2.11 -7.73 -24.36
C ASP A 484 -2.06 -6.77 -23.16
N ALA A 485 -1.75 -5.50 -23.44
CA ALA A 485 -1.79 -4.46 -22.43
C ALA A 485 -3.23 -4.10 -22.04
N GLU A 486 -3.44 -3.83 -20.77
CA GLU A 486 -4.66 -3.25 -20.22
C GLU A 486 -4.68 -1.74 -20.47
N VAL A 487 -5.86 -1.17 -20.70
CA VAL A 487 -6.05 0.28 -20.86
C VAL A 487 -7.15 0.77 -19.95
N SER A 488 -6.90 1.87 -19.25
CA SER A 488 -7.89 2.58 -18.43
C SER A 488 -8.16 3.97 -19.00
N ASN A 489 -9.44 4.32 -19.15
CA ASN A 489 -9.91 5.67 -19.44
C ASN A 489 -10.77 6.13 -18.26
N ASP A 490 -10.42 7.24 -17.64
CA ASP A 490 -11.06 7.75 -16.44
C ASP A 490 -11.56 9.18 -16.67
N ILE A 491 -12.83 9.40 -16.38
CA ILE A 491 -13.46 10.72 -16.39
C ILE A 491 -14.07 11.02 -15.02
N GLU A 492 -13.78 12.20 -14.50
CA GLU A 492 -14.27 12.59 -13.18
C GLU A 492 -14.80 14.02 -13.18
N LEU A 493 -15.83 14.23 -12.38
CA LEU A 493 -16.44 15.54 -12.13
C LEU A 493 -16.62 15.70 -10.62
N GLY A 494 -16.12 16.76 -10.05
CA GLY A 494 -16.20 16.93 -8.62
C GLY A 494 -16.42 18.36 -8.14
N TRP A 495 -16.75 18.44 -6.86
CA TRP A 495 -17.00 19.68 -6.14
C TRP A 495 -16.33 19.63 -4.78
N ASN A 496 -15.43 20.57 -4.54
CA ASN A 496 -14.74 20.78 -3.27
C ASN A 496 -15.36 21.96 -2.53
N ILE A 497 -15.57 21.79 -1.23
CA ILE A 497 -16.00 22.84 -0.31
C ILE A 497 -14.98 22.93 0.83
N ALA A 498 -14.39 24.10 1.03
CA ALA A 498 -13.46 24.34 2.12
C ALA A 498 -13.81 25.63 2.88
N THR A 499 -14.42 25.46 4.04
CA THR A 499 -14.75 26.54 4.97
C THR A 499 -14.06 26.29 6.31
N LYS A 500 -14.25 27.20 7.28
CA LYS A 500 -13.71 27.00 8.66
C LYS A 500 -14.37 25.83 9.38
N ARG A 501 -15.58 25.40 8.96
CA ARG A 501 -16.39 24.37 9.66
C ARG A 501 -16.71 23.18 8.80
N LEU A 502 -16.49 23.22 7.49
CA LEU A 502 -16.81 22.16 6.57
C LEU A 502 -15.68 22.02 5.56
N ASN A 503 -15.09 20.85 5.52
CA ASN A 503 -14.27 20.38 4.42
C ASN A 503 -15.01 19.21 3.76
N ALA A 504 -15.36 19.33 2.48
CA ALA A 504 -16.13 18.32 1.79
C ALA A 504 -15.68 18.17 0.33
N ASN A 505 -15.78 16.94 -0.17
CA ASN A 505 -15.58 16.60 -1.57
C ASN A 505 -16.72 15.69 -2.02
N LEU A 506 -17.37 16.06 -3.10
CA LEU A 506 -18.29 15.22 -3.85
C LEU A 506 -17.66 14.93 -5.20
N ASN A 507 -17.51 13.65 -5.55
CA ASN A 507 -16.91 13.21 -6.81
C ASN A 507 -17.80 12.22 -7.54
N LEU A 508 -18.03 12.44 -8.83
CA LEU A 508 -18.61 11.49 -9.77
C LEU A 508 -17.49 10.94 -10.65
N PHE A 509 -17.40 9.63 -10.79
CA PHE A 509 -16.37 9.00 -11.60
C PHE A 509 -16.93 7.98 -12.57
N GLY A 510 -16.23 7.81 -13.70
CA GLY A 510 -16.44 6.75 -14.67
C GLY A 510 -15.13 6.26 -15.21
N MET A 511 -14.77 5.03 -14.86
CA MET A 511 -13.58 4.34 -15.35
C MET A 511 -13.99 3.25 -16.34
N PHE A 512 -13.40 3.27 -17.54
CA PHE A 512 -13.68 2.34 -18.63
C PHE A 512 -12.40 1.64 -19.06
N PHE A 513 -12.45 0.31 -19.13
CA PHE A 513 -11.26 -0.51 -19.35
C PHE A 513 -11.37 -1.33 -20.64
N GLU A 514 -10.24 -1.47 -21.30
CA GLU A 514 -10.02 -2.34 -22.43
C GLU A 514 -9.01 -3.43 -22.02
N ASN A 515 -9.25 -4.69 -22.36
CA ASN A 515 -8.42 -5.86 -22.01
C ASN A 515 -8.17 -6.04 -20.50
N GLU A 516 -9.03 -5.56 -19.64
CA GLU A 516 -8.86 -5.72 -18.19
C GLU A 516 -8.77 -7.20 -17.83
N ARG A 517 -7.82 -7.54 -16.96
CA ARG A 517 -7.75 -8.85 -16.31
C ARG A 517 -8.63 -8.82 -15.07
N SER A 518 -9.82 -9.42 -15.18
CA SER A 518 -10.81 -9.45 -14.11
C SER A 518 -10.68 -10.71 -13.29
N LEU A 519 -10.79 -10.58 -11.96
CA LEU A 519 -10.76 -11.72 -11.03
C LEU A 519 -11.84 -12.75 -11.38
N THR A 520 -11.49 -14.03 -11.43
CA THR A 520 -12.44 -15.14 -11.55
C THR A 520 -13.09 -15.50 -10.21
N GLY A 521 -12.38 -15.25 -9.11
CA GLY A 521 -12.72 -15.65 -7.74
C GLY A 521 -11.94 -16.88 -7.26
N THR A 522 -11.30 -17.62 -8.16
CA THR A 522 -10.44 -18.76 -7.87
C THR A 522 -9.01 -18.34 -7.53
N ILE A 523 -8.26 -19.22 -6.91
CA ILE A 523 -6.82 -19.07 -6.65
C ILE A 523 -6.07 -20.20 -7.37
N GLY A 524 -4.94 -19.85 -7.99
CA GLY A 524 -4.04 -20.80 -8.63
C GLY A 524 -3.19 -21.58 -7.63
N LEU A 525 -2.41 -22.53 -8.14
CA LEU A 525 -1.48 -23.35 -7.34
C LEU A 525 -0.43 -22.51 -6.57
N ASN A 526 -0.10 -21.33 -7.08
CA ASN A 526 0.80 -20.39 -6.42
C ASN A 526 0.13 -19.55 -5.29
N GLY A 527 -1.16 -19.80 -4.99
CA GLY A 527 -1.93 -19.02 -4.03
C GLY A 527 -2.34 -17.63 -4.51
N LEU A 528 -2.01 -17.24 -5.74
CA LEU A 528 -2.40 -15.95 -6.31
C LEU A 528 -3.78 -16.04 -6.99
N PRO A 529 -4.55 -14.93 -7.00
CA PRO A 529 -5.83 -14.89 -7.67
C PRO A 529 -5.72 -15.12 -9.17
N GLU A 530 -6.62 -15.91 -9.73
CA GLU A 530 -6.73 -16.08 -11.17
C GLU A 530 -7.56 -14.99 -11.83
N HIS A 531 -7.22 -14.68 -13.09
CA HIS A 531 -7.86 -13.64 -13.87
C HIS A 531 -8.33 -14.15 -15.23
N GLU A 532 -9.45 -13.59 -15.70
CA GLU A 532 -9.94 -13.77 -17.07
C GLU A 532 -9.93 -12.43 -17.81
N LYS A 533 -9.65 -12.48 -19.12
CA LYS A 533 -9.68 -11.29 -19.99
C LYS A 533 -11.12 -10.81 -20.16
N ALA A 534 -11.37 -9.55 -19.81
CA ALA A 534 -12.63 -8.89 -20.09
C ALA A 534 -12.65 -8.26 -21.50
N ASP A 535 -13.73 -8.45 -22.23
CA ASP A 535 -13.99 -7.74 -23.50
C ASP A 535 -14.04 -6.24 -23.26
N ASN A 536 -14.79 -5.86 -22.24
CA ASN A 536 -14.88 -4.50 -21.70
C ASN A 536 -15.37 -4.54 -20.27
N SER A 537 -14.99 -3.54 -19.52
CA SER A 537 -15.45 -3.36 -18.15
C SER A 537 -15.59 -1.89 -17.80
N HIS A 538 -16.36 -1.60 -16.76
CA HIS A 538 -16.48 -0.25 -16.24
C HIS A 538 -16.78 -0.23 -14.76
N ARG A 539 -16.32 0.86 -14.13
CA ARG A 539 -16.65 1.24 -12.78
C ARG A 539 -17.15 2.67 -12.78
N MET A 540 -18.39 2.88 -12.34
CA MET A 540 -18.99 4.22 -12.29
C MET A 540 -19.61 4.44 -10.92
N GLY A 541 -19.45 5.63 -10.37
CA GLY A 541 -19.97 5.86 -9.04
C GLY A 541 -19.90 7.29 -8.55
N ILE A 542 -20.27 7.42 -7.30
CA ILE A 542 -20.26 8.67 -6.54
C ILE A 542 -19.49 8.43 -5.24
N GLU A 543 -18.62 9.36 -4.91
CA GLU A 543 -17.85 9.40 -3.67
C GLU A 543 -18.16 10.68 -2.90
N LEU A 544 -18.36 10.55 -1.61
CA LEU A 544 -18.62 11.67 -0.70
C LEU A 544 -17.67 11.60 0.49
N TYR A 545 -16.89 12.63 0.67
CA TYR A 545 -16.16 12.91 1.88
C TYR A 545 -16.67 14.20 2.50
N PHE A 546 -16.79 14.23 3.82
CA PHE A 546 -16.83 15.48 4.57
C PHE A 546 -16.30 15.33 5.98
N ASP A 547 -15.71 16.41 6.51
CA ASP A 547 -15.48 16.66 7.93
C ASP A 547 -16.20 17.97 8.28
N TYR A 548 -17.28 17.85 9.05
CA TYR A 548 -18.09 18.97 9.49
C TYR A 548 -17.93 19.21 10.98
N ASN A 549 -17.52 20.44 11.34
CA ASN A 549 -17.22 20.85 12.70
C ASN A 549 -18.27 21.89 13.15
N PRO A 550 -19.43 21.47 13.70
CA PRO A 550 -20.45 22.42 14.21
C PRO A 550 -19.85 23.31 15.32
N PHE A 551 -18.96 22.76 16.13
CA PHE A 551 -18.09 23.49 17.06
C PHE A 551 -16.65 22.98 16.91
N ALA A 552 -15.68 23.72 17.49
CA ALA A 552 -14.25 23.41 17.30
C ALA A 552 -13.82 22.01 17.74
N GLN A 553 -14.55 21.43 18.71
CA GLN A 553 -14.22 20.11 19.26
C GLN A 553 -14.95 18.96 18.61
N LEU A 554 -16.15 19.18 18.05
CA LEU A 554 -16.98 18.11 17.49
C LEU A 554 -16.72 17.97 15.98
N HIS A 555 -16.33 16.78 15.56
CA HIS A 555 -16.13 16.40 14.17
C HIS A 555 -17.15 15.34 13.78
N LEU A 556 -17.89 15.59 12.71
CA LEU A 556 -18.74 14.63 12.03
C LEU A 556 -18.05 14.29 10.71
N ILE A 557 -17.54 13.07 10.61
CA ILE A 557 -16.71 12.64 9.48
C ILE A 557 -17.48 11.59 8.68
N ASN A 558 -17.50 11.76 7.36
CA ASN A 558 -18.07 10.81 6.41
C ASN A 558 -17.08 10.45 5.34
N ASN A 559 -17.02 9.16 5.02
CA ASN A 559 -16.35 8.61 3.84
C ASN A 559 -17.27 7.57 3.23
N SER A 560 -17.94 7.90 2.15
CA SER A 560 -18.93 7.02 1.54
C SER A 560 -18.75 6.94 0.04
N SER A 561 -19.10 5.79 -0.51
CA SER A 561 -19.17 5.59 -1.95
C SER A 561 -20.29 4.64 -2.33
N TYR A 562 -20.85 4.91 -3.50
CA TYR A 562 -21.75 4.00 -4.18
C TYR A 562 -21.31 3.84 -5.63
N SER A 563 -21.20 2.59 -6.11
CA SER A 563 -20.71 2.32 -7.44
C SER A 563 -21.43 1.16 -8.13
N ASN A 564 -21.52 1.26 -9.45
CA ASN A 564 -21.98 0.21 -10.34
C ASN A 564 -20.79 -0.28 -11.16
N ASN A 565 -20.37 -1.49 -10.89
CA ASN A 565 -19.13 -2.08 -11.42
C ASN A 565 -19.51 -3.30 -12.25
N LYS A 566 -19.25 -3.25 -13.56
CA LYS A 566 -19.62 -4.32 -14.50
C LYS A 566 -18.45 -4.72 -15.36
N VAL A 567 -18.37 -6.02 -15.60
CA VAL A 567 -17.44 -6.68 -16.51
C VAL A 567 -18.22 -7.49 -17.52
N LYS A 568 -17.73 -7.55 -18.73
CA LYS A 568 -18.22 -8.44 -19.77
C LYS A 568 -17.08 -9.31 -20.26
N THR A 569 -17.23 -10.61 -20.15
CA THR A 569 -16.30 -11.62 -20.69
C THR A 569 -17.02 -12.48 -21.71
N GLU A 570 -16.26 -13.18 -22.54
CA GLU A 570 -16.80 -14.13 -23.51
C GLU A 570 -17.54 -15.26 -22.81
N THR A 571 -16.96 -15.80 -21.74
CA THR A 571 -17.47 -16.96 -21.00
C THR A 571 -18.74 -16.65 -20.21
N TYR A 572 -18.76 -15.56 -19.43
CA TYR A 572 -19.82 -15.27 -18.45
C TYR A 572 -20.82 -14.17 -18.89
N GLY A 573 -20.58 -13.49 -20.03
CA GLY A 573 -21.38 -12.36 -20.45
C GLY A 573 -21.22 -11.13 -19.52
N LYS A 574 -22.27 -10.33 -19.33
CA LYS A 574 -22.22 -9.11 -18.50
C LYS A 574 -22.57 -9.40 -17.06
N LYS A 575 -21.61 -9.24 -16.15
CA LYS A 575 -21.71 -9.54 -14.71
C LYS A 575 -21.21 -8.36 -13.85
N SER A 576 -21.34 -8.47 -12.54
CA SER A 576 -20.65 -7.59 -11.60
C SER A 576 -19.23 -8.11 -11.36
N HIS A 577 -18.30 -7.20 -11.11
CA HIS A 577 -16.94 -7.59 -10.75
C HIS A 577 -16.90 -8.39 -9.44
N VAL A 578 -16.05 -9.41 -9.43
CA VAL A 578 -15.74 -10.22 -8.25
C VAL A 578 -15.05 -9.34 -7.19
N LEU A 579 -15.30 -9.59 -5.92
CA LEU A 579 -14.74 -8.92 -4.74
C LEU A 579 -14.83 -7.38 -4.82
N THR A 580 -15.90 -6.87 -5.43
CA THR A 580 -16.12 -5.42 -5.60
C THR A 580 -17.45 -5.03 -4.98
N PRO A 581 -17.46 -4.32 -3.84
CA PRO A 581 -18.69 -3.87 -3.19
C PRO A 581 -19.34 -2.73 -3.96
N GLY A 582 -20.68 -2.72 -3.99
CA GLY A 582 -21.43 -1.61 -4.57
C GLY A 582 -21.56 -0.40 -3.64
N CYS A 583 -21.40 -0.60 -2.33
CA CYS A 583 -21.51 0.46 -1.33
C CYS A 583 -20.48 0.29 -0.22
N ILE A 584 -19.80 1.40 0.11
CA ILE A 584 -18.95 1.53 1.29
C ILE A 584 -19.42 2.79 2.02
N PHE A 585 -19.61 2.69 3.34
CA PHE A 585 -20.14 3.76 4.15
C PHE A 585 -19.43 3.78 5.50
N ASN A 586 -18.60 4.79 5.72
CA ASN A 586 -17.87 5.00 6.96
C ASN A 586 -18.27 6.33 7.58
N GLN A 587 -18.75 6.30 8.82
CA GLN A 587 -19.18 7.46 9.58
C GLN A 587 -18.45 7.49 10.90
N ALA A 588 -17.88 8.64 11.26
CA ALA A 588 -17.32 8.84 12.58
C ALA A 588 -17.88 10.10 13.23
N VAL A 589 -18.10 10.01 14.52
CA VAL A 589 -18.37 11.14 15.41
C VAL A 589 -17.21 11.20 16.38
N GLU A 590 -16.46 12.29 16.35
CA GLU A 590 -15.25 12.44 17.13
C GLU A 590 -15.27 13.76 17.93
N TRP A 591 -15.00 13.66 19.20
CA TRP A 591 -14.72 14.81 20.05
C TRP A 591 -13.21 14.97 20.21
N ARG A 592 -12.66 16.13 19.85
CA ARG A 592 -11.24 16.49 19.98
C ARG A 592 -11.06 17.65 20.92
N ASP A 593 -10.40 17.42 22.03
CA ASP A 593 -9.93 18.46 22.94
C ASP A 593 -8.40 18.53 22.88
N LYS A 594 -7.82 19.52 23.59
CA LYS A 594 -6.36 19.67 23.65
C LYS A 594 -5.66 18.49 24.33
N MET A 595 -6.31 17.90 25.35
CA MET A 595 -5.74 16.83 26.16
C MET A 595 -6.26 15.44 25.79
N TRP A 596 -7.43 15.32 25.18
CA TRP A 596 -8.03 14.03 24.88
C TRP A 596 -8.88 14.07 23.61
N SER A 597 -9.06 12.93 22.99
CA SER A 597 -10.04 12.71 21.93
C SER A 597 -10.81 11.42 22.20
N LEU A 598 -12.04 11.38 21.72
CA LEU A 598 -12.89 10.18 21.74
C LEU A 598 -13.68 10.13 20.45
N GLY A 599 -13.62 9.02 19.73
CA GLY A 599 -14.33 8.78 18.49
C GLY A 599 -15.14 7.50 18.53
N ILE A 600 -16.28 7.53 17.87
CA ILE A 600 -17.11 6.36 17.55
C ILE A 600 -17.20 6.30 16.03
N GLU A 601 -16.87 5.16 15.44
CA GLU A 601 -16.85 4.95 14.01
C GLU A 601 -17.75 3.77 13.64
N TYR A 602 -18.65 3.99 12.69
CA TYR A 602 -19.44 2.95 12.05
C TYR A 602 -18.91 2.69 10.65
N LYS A 603 -18.56 1.45 10.34
CA LYS A 603 -18.11 0.99 9.03
C LYS A 603 -19.11 0.00 8.46
N TYR A 604 -19.45 0.18 7.18
CA TYR A 604 -20.30 -0.71 6.41
C TYR A 604 -19.72 -0.95 5.03
N ARG A 605 -19.73 -2.20 4.60
CA ARG A 605 -19.44 -2.64 3.24
C ARG A 605 -20.55 -3.59 2.78
N SER A 606 -21.16 -3.31 1.63
CA SER A 606 -22.17 -4.21 1.04
C SER A 606 -21.55 -5.56 0.66
N HIS A 607 -22.38 -6.55 0.42
CA HIS A 607 -21.94 -7.85 -0.11
C HIS A 607 -21.08 -7.68 -1.37
N MET A 608 -20.24 -8.68 -1.64
CA MET A 608 -19.42 -8.82 -2.84
C MET A 608 -19.65 -10.20 -3.43
N TYR A 609 -19.59 -10.31 -4.75
CA TYR A 609 -19.62 -11.61 -5.41
C TYR A 609 -18.26 -12.30 -5.31
N LEU A 610 -18.26 -13.63 -5.13
CA LEU A 610 -17.05 -14.45 -5.13
C LEU A 610 -16.75 -15.06 -6.50
N ASP A 611 -17.77 -15.18 -7.35
CA ASP A 611 -17.72 -15.84 -8.65
C ASP A 611 -18.15 -14.92 -9.78
N MET A 612 -17.70 -15.24 -11.00
CA MET A 612 -18.07 -14.51 -12.21
C MET A 612 -19.54 -14.73 -12.59
N ASP A 613 -20.20 -15.80 -12.13
CA ASP A 613 -21.64 -16.02 -12.32
C ASP A 613 -22.52 -15.15 -11.43
N ASN A 614 -21.92 -14.52 -10.42
CA ASN A 614 -22.58 -13.67 -9.42
C ASN A 614 -23.61 -14.45 -8.56
N ILE A 615 -23.34 -15.69 -8.25
CA ILE A 615 -24.16 -16.56 -7.40
C ILE A 615 -23.65 -16.51 -5.95
N GLU A 616 -22.38 -16.84 -5.76
CA GLU A 616 -21.75 -16.90 -4.43
C GLU A 616 -21.38 -15.50 -3.95
N ARG A 617 -21.46 -15.27 -2.63
CA ARG A 617 -21.29 -13.92 -2.06
C ARG A 617 -20.54 -13.96 -0.73
N VAL A 618 -19.65 -13.00 -0.55
CA VAL A 618 -19.23 -12.54 0.78
C VAL A 618 -20.35 -11.67 1.34
N PRO A 619 -20.89 -11.97 2.52
CA PRO A 619 -21.94 -11.18 3.16
C PRO A 619 -21.54 -9.72 3.39
N ASP A 620 -22.53 -8.85 3.64
CA ASP A 620 -22.23 -7.48 4.10
C ASP A 620 -21.46 -7.54 5.41
N LEU A 621 -20.53 -6.62 5.52
CA LEU A 621 -19.76 -6.38 6.73
C LEU A 621 -20.19 -5.06 7.35
N TRP A 622 -20.45 -5.04 8.65
CA TRP A 622 -20.50 -3.79 9.40
C TRP A 622 -19.91 -3.98 10.81
N GLN A 623 -19.36 -2.92 11.32
CA GLN A 623 -18.80 -2.90 12.67
C GLN A 623 -18.89 -1.51 13.26
N LEU A 624 -18.98 -1.47 14.59
CA LEU A 624 -18.89 -0.25 15.37
C LEU A 624 -17.58 -0.28 16.17
N ASN A 625 -16.79 0.78 16.00
CA ASN A 625 -15.48 0.94 16.63
C ASN A 625 -15.48 2.12 17.59
N VAL A 626 -14.67 2.06 18.64
CA VAL A 626 -14.41 3.18 19.55
C VAL A 626 -12.91 3.36 19.67
N TYR A 627 -12.47 4.60 19.57
CA TYR A 627 -11.07 4.95 19.75
C TYR A 627 -10.90 6.26 20.48
N GLY A 628 -9.74 6.45 21.09
CA GLY A 628 -9.46 7.69 21.76
C GLY A 628 -8.00 7.84 22.13
N THR A 629 -7.64 9.08 22.43
CA THR A 629 -6.29 9.44 22.89
C THR A 629 -6.37 10.30 24.15
N LEU A 630 -5.38 10.14 25.02
CA LEU A 630 -5.20 10.98 26.20
C LEU A 630 -3.75 11.46 26.26
N LYS A 631 -3.55 12.77 26.34
CA LYS A 631 -2.24 13.41 26.49
C LYS A 631 -2.07 13.86 27.94
N VAL A 632 -1.02 13.35 28.59
CA VAL A 632 -0.66 13.71 29.96
C VAL A 632 0.85 14.01 29.97
N SER A 633 1.19 15.29 30.07
CA SER A 633 2.59 15.73 29.93
C SER A 633 3.20 15.21 28.61
N ASN A 634 4.28 14.47 28.68
CA ASN A 634 4.99 13.88 27.55
C ASN A 634 4.42 12.53 27.10
N PHE A 635 3.37 12.03 27.75
CA PHE A 635 2.75 10.76 27.40
C PHE A 635 1.51 10.97 26.52
N VAL A 636 1.40 10.14 25.51
CA VAL A 636 0.19 9.98 24.68
C VAL A 636 -0.27 8.53 24.85
N ILE A 637 -1.45 8.34 25.44
CA ILE A 637 -2.08 7.04 25.57
C ILE A 637 -3.14 6.95 24.49
N SER A 638 -3.10 5.91 23.66
CA SER A 638 -4.08 5.65 22.60
C SER A 638 -4.75 4.32 22.84
N ALA A 639 -6.06 4.26 22.65
CA ALA A 639 -6.84 3.03 22.76
C ALA A 639 -7.77 2.89 21.58
N HIS A 640 -7.83 1.68 21.01
CA HIS A 640 -8.69 1.30 19.88
C HIS A 640 -9.46 0.04 20.28
N VAL A 641 -10.78 0.08 20.18
CA VAL A 641 -11.66 -1.08 20.36
C VAL A 641 -12.45 -1.26 19.08
N LYS A 642 -12.27 -2.39 18.43
CA LYS A 642 -12.90 -2.73 17.16
C LYS A 642 -14.07 -3.67 17.38
N ASN A 643 -15.07 -3.56 16.52
CA ASN A 643 -16.23 -4.46 16.50
C ASN A 643 -16.86 -4.61 17.91
N ILE A 644 -17.18 -3.50 18.59
CA ILE A 644 -17.71 -3.51 19.96
C ILE A 644 -19.06 -4.23 20.08
N THR A 645 -19.75 -4.42 18.95
CA THR A 645 -21.00 -5.18 18.86
C THR A 645 -20.79 -6.69 18.79
N ASN A 646 -19.53 -7.13 18.73
CA ASN A 646 -19.13 -8.53 18.64
C ASN A 646 -19.82 -9.28 17.50
N ARG A 647 -19.98 -8.61 16.33
CA ARG A 647 -20.62 -9.21 15.16
C ARG A 647 -19.67 -10.20 14.49
N ASP A 648 -20.21 -11.31 14.05
CA ASP A 648 -19.53 -12.32 13.24
C ASP A 648 -19.44 -11.86 11.78
N ASN A 649 -18.40 -11.08 11.46
CA ASN A 649 -18.15 -10.57 10.13
C ASN A 649 -17.30 -11.56 9.30
N ILE A 650 -17.54 -11.54 7.98
CA ILE A 650 -16.69 -12.17 6.95
C ILE A 650 -16.05 -11.04 6.15
N GLN A 651 -14.73 -10.98 6.14
CA GLN A 651 -14.04 -9.88 5.47
C GLN A 651 -13.86 -10.13 3.97
N THR A 652 -13.55 -11.35 3.55
CA THR A 652 -13.33 -11.74 2.15
C THR A 652 -13.50 -13.25 1.98
N GLY A 653 -13.25 -13.77 0.81
CA GLY A 653 -13.24 -15.19 0.49
C GLY A 653 -12.69 -15.43 -0.92
N VAL A 654 -12.57 -16.71 -1.26
CA VAL A 654 -12.14 -17.20 -2.56
C VAL A 654 -13.02 -18.38 -2.95
N LEU A 655 -12.98 -18.80 -4.21
CA LEU A 655 -13.55 -20.08 -4.64
C LEU A 655 -12.48 -21.17 -4.65
N SER A 656 -12.88 -22.37 -4.27
CA SER A 656 -12.10 -23.57 -4.59
C SER A 656 -12.13 -23.83 -6.10
N ASN A 657 -11.25 -24.71 -6.60
CA ASN A 657 -11.26 -25.12 -8.01
C ASN A 657 -12.51 -25.91 -8.39
N THR A 658 -13.26 -26.41 -7.41
CA THR A 658 -14.56 -27.08 -7.60
C THR A 658 -15.75 -26.10 -7.49
N GLY A 659 -15.49 -24.79 -7.33
CA GLY A 659 -16.50 -23.74 -7.22
C GLY A 659 -17.12 -23.59 -5.82
N LYS A 660 -16.58 -24.25 -4.79
CA LYS A 660 -17.06 -24.09 -3.40
C LYS A 660 -16.58 -22.77 -2.81
N PRO A 661 -17.45 -21.98 -2.16
CA PRO A 661 -17.03 -20.73 -1.51
C PRO A 661 -16.25 -21.02 -0.20
N LEU A 662 -15.09 -20.42 -0.09
CA LEU A 662 -14.20 -20.47 1.06
C LEU A 662 -14.08 -19.06 1.66
N TYR A 663 -14.44 -18.89 2.92
CA TYR A 663 -14.57 -17.59 3.59
C TYR A 663 -13.48 -17.36 4.62
N MET A 664 -13.13 -16.08 4.80
CA MET A 664 -12.17 -15.61 5.80
C MET A 664 -12.90 -14.77 6.84
N ALA A 665 -12.89 -15.26 8.09
CA ALA A 665 -13.54 -14.56 9.20
C ALA A 665 -12.72 -13.36 9.66
N ASP A 666 -13.44 -12.29 10.00
CA ASP A 666 -12.91 -11.13 10.71
C ASP A 666 -12.89 -11.38 12.22
N ALA A 667 -12.03 -10.65 12.95
CA ALA A 667 -11.94 -10.76 14.40
C ALA A 667 -13.23 -10.32 15.09
N PRO A 668 -13.62 -10.97 16.20
CA PRO A 668 -14.66 -10.49 17.11
C PRO A 668 -14.24 -9.18 17.78
N THR A 669 -14.94 -8.76 18.82
CA THR A 669 -14.49 -7.60 19.62
C THR A 669 -13.02 -7.76 20.01
N ASN A 670 -12.22 -6.80 19.64
CA ASN A 670 -10.79 -6.80 19.95
C ASN A 670 -10.30 -5.37 20.26
N PHE A 671 -9.15 -5.28 20.89
CA PHE A 671 -8.60 -3.98 21.29
C PHE A 671 -7.09 -3.92 21.15
N PHE A 672 -6.58 -2.70 21.03
CA PHE A 672 -5.16 -2.37 21.14
C PHE A 672 -4.99 -1.07 21.94
N VAL A 673 -4.05 -1.06 22.87
CA VAL A 673 -3.71 0.12 23.69
C VAL A 673 -2.22 0.38 23.54
N SER A 674 -1.84 1.63 23.29
CA SER A 674 -0.44 2.04 23.26
C SER A 674 -0.17 3.24 24.16
N VAL A 675 1.07 3.31 24.62
CA VAL A 675 1.63 4.43 25.38
C VAL A 675 2.87 4.91 24.66
N LYS A 676 2.86 6.17 24.24
CA LYS A 676 3.96 6.84 23.56
C LYS A 676 4.51 7.93 24.50
N TYR A 677 5.82 7.89 24.78
CA TYR A 677 6.54 8.89 25.54
C TYR A 677 7.39 9.73 24.61
N THR A 678 7.12 11.04 24.54
CA THR A 678 7.88 11.99 23.72
C THR A 678 8.93 12.70 24.59
N PHE A 679 10.16 12.81 24.10
CA PHE A 679 11.30 13.39 24.84
C PHE A 679 12.16 14.31 23.98
#